data_75f4a97aecab159bfaf73669e92ee27a
#
_entry.id   75f4a97aecab159bfaf73669e92ee27a
#
_cell.length_a   1.000
_cell.length_b   1.000
_cell.length_c   1.000
_cell.angle_alpha   90.00
_cell.angle_beta   90.00
_cell.angle_gamma   90.00
#
_symmetry.space_group_name_H-M   'P 1'
#
loop_
_entity.id
_entity.type
_entity.pdbx_description
1 polymer ?
#
loop_
_entity_poly.entity_id
_entity_poly.type
_entity_poly.pdbx_seq_one_letter_code
_entity_poly.pdbx_strand_id
1 'polypeptide(L)'
;MKKILYLLFLFLALAKVQAQIINPVKWKASIEKKSNSEYQFSFKGAIEKDWHVYSQFTPEDGPLPAEFLFHDIKNNYELVGKATESETKREFNEIFGVDEIFFSDKVVFTQLIKQTNLKKEVIQVELSYQVCKENCISETKYFEFNLKTLEAKEIQAADITNEKTEKTTVNPTIEKQTESEKTDSSLYMIFIIAFLSGFAALLTPCVFPMIPMTVSFFTKQSKTKAKGIKNAIIYGISIILIYVFLGTVITLIFGADALNALSTNVWFNIIFFVLLVVFASSFLGAFEIMLPNSWANKVDQQADKGGIIGIVFMALALAIVSFSCTGPIIGTLLVEAASKGGIAPIVGMLGFSSALALPFMLFAMFPGWLNTLPKSGGWLNTVKVFLGFLELALAFKFLSNADLVLQLHWFEREIFLAIWIAIFGTLAFYLFGKITLPHDSPTSSISVGRLGVGLIVLTFTIYLIPGLWGAPLKLISGFPPPMTYSESPYGVGGAGKNTSSAEKVLPDGAHKGPHNITAFTDYEKGLAYAKSVNKPILLDFTGFACVNCRKMEDYVWSDPRILSILNNEVVLISLYVDDKRELPLEEQYVSKETGKKITTIGNKWSDFQITRYKANAQPYYILLDTNEQKLSKPAGYTPDITEYEQWLKSGIAKFQK
;
A
#
# COMPACT_ATOMS: atom_id res chain seq x y z
N MET A 1 -7.06 -41.10 14.79
CA MET A 1 -6.61 -39.82 15.36
C MET A 1 -5.10 -39.82 15.71
N LYS A 2 -4.55 -40.77 16.51
CA LYS A 2 -3.11 -40.78 16.83
C LYS A 2 -2.19 -40.83 15.59
N LYS A 3 -2.50 -41.63 14.55
CA LYS A 3 -1.68 -41.69 13.31
C LYS A 3 -1.66 -40.41 12.47
N ILE A 4 -2.74 -39.62 12.51
CA ILE A 4 -2.83 -38.33 11.81
C ILE A 4 -2.06 -37.25 12.58
N LEU A 5 -2.09 -37.30 13.91
CA LEU A 5 -1.30 -36.45 14.78
C LEU A 5 0.21 -36.72 14.62
N TYR A 6 0.59 -37.98 14.47
CA TYR A 6 1.97 -38.37 14.17
C TYR A 6 2.43 -37.93 12.77
N LEU A 7 1.55 -37.98 11.75
CA LEU A 7 1.84 -37.47 10.41
C LEU A 7 1.97 -35.95 10.40
N LEU A 8 1.14 -35.24 11.16
CA LEU A 8 1.21 -33.78 11.32
C LEU A 8 2.49 -33.38 12.08
N PHE A 9 2.85 -34.14 13.13
CA PHE A 9 4.10 -33.93 13.88
C PHE A 9 5.35 -34.29 13.06
N LEU A 10 5.26 -35.32 12.21
CA LEU A 10 6.33 -35.71 11.29
C LEU A 10 6.48 -34.65 10.17
N PHE A 11 5.38 -34.07 9.69
CA PHE A 11 5.42 -32.99 8.70
C PHE A 11 5.94 -31.68 9.29
N LEU A 12 5.61 -31.38 10.56
CA LEU A 12 6.18 -30.24 11.32
C LEU A 12 7.65 -30.49 11.68
N ALA A 13 8.06 -31.72 11.91
CA ALA A 13 9.46 -32.08 12.20
C ALA A 13 10.34 -32.12 10.95
N LEU A 14 9.76 -32.35 9.76
CA LEU A 14 10.45 -32.28 8.47
C LEU A 14 10.52 -30.86 7.91
N ALA A 15 9.72 -29.94 8.41
CA ALA A 15 9.79 -28.50 8.09
C ALA A 15 10.89 -27.77 8.90
N LYS A 16 12.01 -28.41 9.16
CA LYS A 16 13.27 -27.69 9.33
C LYS A 16 13.74 -27.23 7.96
N VAL A 17 13.01 -26.31 7.39
CA VAL A 17 13.59 -25.38 6.39
C VAL A 17 14.58 -24.55 7.20
N GLN A 18 15.81 -24.97 7.22
CA GLN A 18 16.91 -24.06 7.49
C GLN A 18 16.84 -23.03 6.37
N ALA A 19 16.23 -21.90 6.65
CA ALA A 19 16.53 -20.69 5.92
C ALA A 19 18.04 -20.51 6.12
N GLN A 20 18.83 -20.90 5.13
CA GLN A 20 20.23 -20.51 5.06
C GLN A 20 20.19 -19.00 4.92
N ILE A 21 20.45 -18.28 6.02
CA ILE A 21 20.79 -16.88 5.99
C ILE A 21 22.10 -16.85 5.19
N ILE A 22 21.99 -16.48 3.90
CA ILE A 22 23.16 -16.30 3.05
C ILE A 22 23.86 -15.07 3.62
N ASN A 23 25.03 -15.26 4.21
CA ASN A 23 25.86 -14.19 4.75
C ASN A 23 27.20 -14.23 3.97
N PRO A 24 27.24 -13.62 2.77
CA PRO A 24 28.35 -13.77 1.85
C PRO A 24 29.58 -12.97 2.26
N VAL A 25 29.49 -12.12 3.29
CA VAL A 25 30.62 -11.31 3.78
C VAL A 25 30.80 -11.50 5.27
N LYS A 26 31.96 -12.01 5.66
CA LYS A 26 32.35 -12.16 7.08
C LYS A 26 33.19 -10.98 7.51
N TRP A 27 32.64 -10.13 8.36
CA TRP A 27 33.32 -8.94 8.85
C TRP A 27 34.13 -9.18 10.13
N LYS A 28 35.25 -8.46 10.25
CA LYS A 28 36.03 -8.34 11.48
C LYS A 28 36.43 -6.87 11.65
N ALA A 29 36.14 -6.30 12.80
CA ALA A 29 36.57 -4.96 13.17
C ALA A 29 37.81 -5.02 14.03
N SER A 30 38.65 -3.98 13.94
CA SER A 30 39.82 -3.80 14.81
C SER A 30 40.09 -2.32 15.01
N ILE A 31 40.69 -1.99 16.15
CA ILE A 31 41.08 -0.65 16.54
C ILE A 31 42.59 -0.59 16.83
N GLU A 32 43.24 0.46 16.37
CA GLU A 32 44.65 0.72 16.61
C GLU A 32 44.83 2.16 17.09
N LYS A 33 45.60 2.38 18.16
CA LYS A 33 45.92 3.72 18.66
C LYS A 33 47.11 4.26 17.90
N LYS A 34 46.96 5.40 17.20
CA LYS A 34 48.01 6.07 16.41
C LYS A 34 48.73 7.17 17.20
N SER A 35 48.00 7.89 18.05
CA SER A 35 48.57 8.91 18.94
C SER A 35 47.78 8.99 20.26
N ASN A 36 48.05 9.99 21.11
CA ASN A 36 47.32 10.13 22.37
C ASN A 36 45.81 10.37 22.22
N SER A 37 45.40 10.95 21.12
CA SER A 37 43.98 11.26 20.82
C SER A 37 43.46 10.69 19.49
N GLU A 38 44.31 9.98 18.74
CA GLU A 38 43.92 9.47 17.42
C GLU A 38 43.89 7.97 17.42
N TYR A 39 42.80 7.42 16.84
CA TYR A 39 42.53 6.01 16.72
C TYR A 39 42.16 5.69 15.27
N GLN A 40 42.66 4.58 14.81
CA GLN A 40 42.34 4.03 13.49
C GLN A 40 41.39 2.83 13.64
N PHE A 41 40.19 2.97 13.08
CA PHE A 41 39.23 1.88 13.00
C PHE A 41 39.38 1.17 11.65
N SER A 42 39.43 -0.15 11.67
CA SER A 42 39.52 -0.97 10.46
C SER A 42 38.41 -2.00 10.42
N PHE A 43 37.72 -2.05 9.29
CA PHE A 43 36.67 -3.01 8.99
C PHE A 43 37.17 -3.91 7.86
N LYS A 44 37.35 -5.22 8.16
CA LYS A 44 37.87 -6.19 7.21
C LYS A 44 36.77 -7.19 6.87
N GLY A 45 36.32 -7.22 5.63
CA GLY A 45 35.33 -8.15 5.10
C GLY A 45 36.01 -9.23 4.24
N ALA A 46 35.74 -10.51 4.53
CA ALA A 46 36.07 -11.62 3.65
C ALA A 46 34.82 -11.96 2.82
N ILE A 47 34.92 -11.83 1.52
CA ILE A 47 33.81 -11.96 0.57
C ILE A 47 33.85 -13.41 0.00
N GLU A 48 32.71 -14.08 -0.03
CA GLU A 48 32.62 -15.41 -0.65
C GLU A 48 32.84 -15.35 -2.16
N LYS A 49 33.32 -16.43 -2.72
CA LYS A 49 33.63 -16.54 -4.15
C LYS A 49 32.44 -16.14 -5.02
N ASP A 50 32.71 -15.39 -6.06
CA ASP A 50 31.76 -14.84 -7.04
C ASP A 50 30.81 -13.76 -6.49
N TRP A 51 30.94 -13.37 -5.22
CA TRP A 51 30.27 -12.23 -4.64
C TRP A 51 31.16 -10.99 -4.69
N HIS A 52 30.54 -9.80 -4.73
CA HIS A 52 31.26 -8.52 -4.68
C HIS A 52 30.52 -7.48 -3.83
N VAL A 53 31.27 -6.65 -3.12
CA VAL A 53 30.78 -5.57 -2.27
C VAL A 53 31.13 -4.25 -2.96
N TYR A 54 30.21 -3.30 -2.99
CA TYR A 54 30.44 -2.01 -3.64
C TYR A 54 31.22 -1.04 -2.76
N SER A 55 32.06 -0.21 -3.42
CA SER A 55 32.82 0.86 -2.82
C SER A 55 31.94 2.00 -2.33
N GLN A 56 32.38 2.78 -1.34
CA GLN A 56 31.74 4.05 -0.97
C GLN A 56 31.82 5.11 -2.08
N PHE A 57 32.62 4.89 -3.11
CA PHE A 57 32.78 5.78 -4.27
C PHE A 57 32.08 5.26 -5.54
N THR A 58 31.27 4.23 -5.44
CA THR A 58 30.40 3.81 -6.53
C THR A 58 29.44 4.94 -6.89
N PRO A 59 29.22 5.24 -8.20
CA PRO A 59 28.32 6.30 -8.64
C PRO A 59 26.89 6.13 -8.08
N GLU A 60 26.22 7.24 -7.78
CA GLU A 60 24.85 7.25 -7.24
C GLU A 60 23.81 6.62 -8.18
N ASP A 61 24.09 6.60 -9.48
CA ASP A 61 23.25 5.97 -10.52
C ASP A 61 23.49 4.44 -10.65
N GLY A 62 24.40 3.89 -9.86
CA GLY A 62 24.74 2.47 -9.80
C GLY A 62 24.15 1.76 -8.56
N PRO A 63 24.72 0.61 -8.20
CA PRO A 63 24.41 -0.10 -6.97
C PRO A 63 24.70 0.74 -5.73
N LEU A 64 24.04 0.39 -4.60
CA LEU A 64 24.16 1.16 -3.37
C LEU A 64 25.60 1.13 -2.84
N PRO A 65 26.25 2.31 -2.62
CA PRO A 65 27.59 2.41 -2.09
C PRO A 65 27.65 1.96 -0.63
N ALA A 66 28.84 1.59 -0.15
CA ALA A 66 29.07 1.35 1.27
C ALA A 66 29.01 2.69 2.04
N GLU A 67 28.23 2.71 3.12
CA GLU A 67 28.04 3.90 3.96
C GLU A 67 28.38 3.59 5.41
N PHE A 68 29.02 4.58 6.08
CA PHE A 68 29.35 4.52 7.50
C PHE A 68 28.57 5.58 8.27
N LEU A 69 27.79 5.14 9.27
CA LEU A 69 27.14 6.02 10.22
C LEU A 69 27.81 5.88 11.58
N PHE A 70 28.49 6.94 12.03
CA PHE A 70 29.12 7.02 13.32
C PHE A 70 28.16 7.68 14.32
N HIS A 71 27.93 7.02 15.46
CA HIS A 71 27.03 7.53 16.49
C HIS A 71 27.74 8.46 17.47
N ASP A 72 27.01 9.43 18.03
CA ASP A 72 27.50 10.36 19.08
C ASP A 72 28.74 11.19 18.72
N ILE A 73 28.90 11.60 17.47
CA ILE A 73 30.04 12.40 16.99
C ILE A 73 30.15 13.72 17.76
N LYS A 74 29.01 14.41 17.95
CA LYS A 74 28.97 15.79 18.44
C LYS A 74 29.60 15.91 19.82
N ASN A 75 30.69 16.71 19.92
CA ASN A 75 31.49 16.99 21.13
C ASN A 75 32.26 15.78 21.71
N ASN A 76 32.28 14.62 21.06
CA ASN A 76 32.95 13.42 21.56
C ASN A 76 34.19 13.05 20.75
N TYR A 77 34.12 13.15 19.44
CA TYR A 77 35.24 12.88 18.53
C TYR A 77 35.00 13.51 17.15
N GLU A 78 36.03 13.58 16.34
CA GLU A 78 35.99 14.09 14.97
C GLU A 78 36.47 13.01 14.01
N LEU A 79 35.82 12.89 12.85
CA LEU A 79 36.27 12.03 11.75
C LEU A 79 37.35 12.79 10.95
N VAL A 80 38.50 12.16 10.78
CA VAL A 80 39.59 12.73 9.99
C VAL A 80 39.50 12.22 8.56
N GLY A 81 38.90 13.00 7.67
CA GLY A 81 38.63 12.64 6.29
C GLY A 81 37.55 11.59 6.14
N LYS A 82 37.36 11.09 4.90
CA LYS A 82 36.51 9.92 4.60
C LYS A 82 37.27 8.63 4.89
N ALA A 83 36.55 7.54 5.10
CA ALA A 83 37.14 6.23 5.22
C ALA A 83 37.97 5.90 3.96
N THR A 84 39.19 5.40 4.16
CA THR A 84 40.03 4.91 3.07
C THR A 84 39.69 3.45 2.75
N GLU A 85 39.90 3.04 1.51
CA GLU A 85 39.53 1.72 1.01
C GLU A 85 40.77 0.94 0.52
N SER A 86 40.68 -0.39 0.54
CA SER A 86 41.63 -1.27 -0.19
C SER A 86 41.46 -1.10 -1.71
N GLU A 87 42.32 -1.75 -2.48
CA GLU A 87 42.24 -1.76 -3.95
C GLU A 87 40.87 -2.25 -4.41
N THR A 88 40.25 -1.46 -5.32
CA THR A 88 38.95 -1.73 -5.92
C THR A 88 39.11 -2.22 -7.36
N LYS A 89 38.14 -2.99 -7.82
CA LYS A 89 37.95 -3.27 -9.25
C LYS A 89 36.95 -2.28 -9.83
N ARG A 90 37.14 -1.94 -11.10
CA ARG A 90 36.21 -1.09 -11.85
C ARG A 90 35.77 -1.84 -13.10
N GLU A 91 34.48 -1.92 -13.31
CA GLU A 91 33.88 -2.59 -14.45
C GLU A 91 32.63 -1.82 -14.91
N PHE A 92 32.46 -1.70 -16.21
CA PHE A 92 31.29 -1.02 -16.75
C PHE A 92 30.08 -1.96 -16.69
N ASN A 93 29.03 -1.54 -16.00
CA ASN A 93 27.79 -2.28 -15.94
C ASN A 93 26.81 -1.76 -16.99
N GLU A 94 26.48 -2.61 -17.96
CA GLU A 94 25.54 -2.27 -19.04
C GLU A 94 24.12 -2.03 -18.54
N ILE A 95 23.74 -2.61 -17.38
CA ILE A 95 22.39 -2.47 -16.79
C ILE A 95 22.21 -1.09 -16.18
N PHE A 96 23.22 -0.60 -15.46
CA PHE A 96 23.19 0.71 -14.80
C PHE A 96 23.77 1.83 -15.67
N GLY A 97 24.52 1.47 -16.72
CA GLY A 97 25.15 2.45 -17.62
C GLY A 97 26.29 3.23 -16.98
N VAL A 98 26.87 2.74 -15.88
CA VAL A 98 27.94 3.38 -15.13
C VAL A 98 29.09 2.42 -14.84
N ASP A 99 30.25 2.98 -14.53
CA ASP A 99 31.39 2.21 -14.03
C ASP A 99 31.12 1.84 -12.58
N GLU A 100 30.93 0.56 -12.30
CA GLU A 100 30.84 0.05 -10.94
C GLU A 100 32.23 -0.04 -10.31
N ILE A 101 32.31 0.36 -9.03
CA ILE A 101 33.53 0.25 -8.23
C ILE A 101 33.24 -0.74 -7.10
N PHE A 102 33.93 -1.87 -7.08
CA PHE A 102 33.63 -2.94 -6.15
C PHE A 102 34.86 -3.72 -5.67
N PHE A 103 34.66 -4.52 -4.62
CA PHE A 103 35.65 -5.46 -4.07
C PHE A 103 35.21 -6.88 -4.36
N SER A 104 36.19 -7.74 -4.71
CA SER A 104 36.04 -9.19 -4.78
C SER A 104 37.03 -9.80 -3.78
N ASP A 105 36.69 -10.97 -3.22
CA ASP A 105 37.49 -11.75 -2.27
C ASP A 105 37.68 -11.09 -0.90
N LYS A 106 38.09 -9.83 -0.83
CA LYS A 106 38.32 -9.10 0.44
C LYS A 106 38.09 -7.60 0.27
N VAL A 107 37.61 -6.98 1.32
CA VAL A 107 37.46 -5.54 1.44
C VAL A 107 38.03 -5.04 2.76
N VAL A 108 38.71 -3.90 2.75
CA VAL A 108 39.20 -3.25 3.97
C VAL A 108 38.83 -1.77 3.90
N PHE A 109 38.05 -1.34 4.88
CA PHE A 109 37.82 0.09 5.12
C PHE A 109 38.57 0.54 6.36
N THR A 110 39.12 1.76 6.32
CA THR A 110 39.88 2.30 7.44
C THR A 110 39.50 3.74 7.67
N GLN A 111 39.03 4.08 8.89
CA GLN A 111 38.64 5.40 9.29
C GLN A 111 39.56 5.90 10.44
N LEU A 112 40.16 7.06 10.26
CA LEU A 112 40.87 7.74 11.32
C LEU A 112 39.90 8.64 12.09
N ILE A 113 39.96 8.56 13.43
CA ILE A 113 39.18 9.42 14.32
C ILE A 113 40.08 10.12 15.31
N LYS A 114 39.67 11.33 15.70
CA LYS A 114 40.32 12.10 16.74
C LYS A 114 39.39 12.30 17.91
N GLN A 115 39.72 11.70 19.06
CA GLN A 115 38.91 11.82 20.27
C GLN A 115 39.05 13.25 20.84
N THR A 116 37.93 13.93 21.04
CA THR A 116 37.86 15.26 21.65
C THR A 116 37.42 15.21 23.11
N ASN A 117 36.62 14.20 23.48
CA ASN A 117 36.14 13.97 24.84
C ASN A 117 36.74 12.70 25.41
N LEU A 118 37.68 12.85 26.35
CA LEU A 118 38.37 11.74 27.02
C LEU A 118 37.46 10.85 27.87
N LYS A 119 36.25 11.29 28.20
CA LYS A 119 35.26 10.51 28.95
C LYS A 119 34.46 9.56 28.08
N LYS A 120 34.44 9.76 26.76
CA LYS A 120 33.76 8.85 25.83
C LYS A 120 34.70 7.67 25.53
N GLU A 121 34.43 6.53 26.13
CA GLU A 121 35.26 5.32 26.01
C GLU A 121 34.80 4.39 24.89
N VAL A 122 33.55 4.47 24.46
CA VAL A 122 32.93 3.56 23.49
C VAL A 122 32.37 4.36 22.32
N ILE A 123 32.68 3.92 21.09
CA ILE A 123 32.11 4.45 19.83
C ILE A 123 31.43 3.33 19.09
N GLN A 124 30.21 3.59 18.66
CA GLN A 124 29.39 2.66 17.87
C GLN A 124 29.31 3.14 16.42
N VAL A 125 29.47 2.21 15.49
CA VAL A 125 29.51 2.46 14.05
C VAL A 125 28.59 1.47 13.33
N GLU A 126 27.80 1.99 12.44
CA GLU A 126 26.95 1.23 11.51
C GLU A 126 27.59 1.24 10.12
N LEU A 127 27.74 0.07 9.53
CA LEU A 127 28.20 -0.13 8.16
C LEU A 127 27.08 -0.72 7.35
N SER A 128 26.48 0.09 6.46
CA SER A 128 25.50 -0.34 5.47
C SER A 128 26.19 -0.57 4.13
N TYR A 129 25.96 -1.71 3.50
CA TYR A 129 26.59 -2.07 2.23
C TYR A 129 25.69 -2.98 1.40
N GLN A 130 25.93 -3.01 0.11
CA GLN A 130 25.29 -3.94 -0.81
C GLN A 130 26.31 -4.97 -1.30
N VAL A 131 25.88 -6.23 -1.33
CA VAL A 131 26.69 -7.35 -1.83
C VAL A 131 25.90 -8.09 -2.90
N CYS A 132 26.51 -8.32 -4.07
CA CYS A 132 25.85 -8.88 -5.25
C CYS A 132 26.61 -10.07 -5.83
N LYS A 133 25.83 -10.98 -6.45
CA LYS A 133 26.29 -12.02 -7.37
C LYS A 133 25.36 -12.02 -8.58
N GLU A 134 24.30 -12.82 -8.63
CA GLU A 134 23.19 -12.73 -9.59
C GLU A 134 22.08 -11.82 -9.06
N ASN A 135 21.93 -11.77 -7.75
CA ASN A 135 21.02 -10.91 -7.02
C ASN A 135 21.78 -10.10 -5.99
N CYS A 136 21.29 -8.90 -5.70
CA CYS A 136 21.87 -8.00 -4.71
C CYS A 136 21.18 -8.13 -3.36
N ILE A 137 21.96 -8.14 -2.29
CA ILE A 137 21.53 -8.19 -0.90
C ILE A 137 22.07 -6.94 -0.21
N SER A 138 21.20 -6.15 0.40
CA SER A 138 21.62 -5.04 1.25
C SER A 138 21.71 -5.52 2.68
N GLU A 139 22.85 -5.31 3.32
CA GLU A 139 23.11 -5.68 4.71
C GLU A 139 23.62 -4.49 5.50
N THR A 140 23.34 -4.52 6.80
CA THR A 140 23.87 -3.56 7.77
C THR A 140 24.51 -4.30 8.91
N LYS A 141 25.74 -3.92 9.25
CA LYS A 141 26.53 -4.48 10.37
C LYS A 141 26.83 -3.38 11.36
N TYR A 142 26.82 -3.75 12.65
CA TYR A 142 27.03 -2.84 13.75
C TYR A 142 28.28 -3.22 14.51
N PHE A 143 29.12 -2.23 14.81
CA PHE A 143 30.39 -2.44 15.48
C PHE A 143 30.51 -1.51 16.68
N GLU A 144 31.09 -2.02 17.75
CA GLU A 144 31.43 -1.27 18.93
C GLU A 144 32.96 -1.28 19.11
N PHE A 145 33.52 -0.08 19.28
CA PHE A 145 34.94 0.14 19.48
C PHE A 145 35.15 0.72 20.87
N ASN A 146 35.94 0.04 21.70
CA ASN A 146 36.32 0.52 23.01
C ASN A 146 37.71 1.16 22.94
N LEU A 147 37.81 2.47 23.16
CA LEU A 147 39.01 3.27 23.04
C LEU A 147 40.02 2.99 24.16
N LYS A 148 39.56 2.44 25.31
CA LYS A 148 40.39 2.15 26.48
C LYS A 148 40.97 0.74 26.42
N THR A 149 40.16 -0.26 26.10
CA THR A 149 40.64 -1.66 25.99
C THR A 149 41.28 -1.96 24.64
N LEU A 150 41.05 -1.09 23.63
CA LEU A 150 41.44 -1.27 22.22
C LEU A 150 40.82 -2.54 21.61
N GLU A 151 39.59 -2.86 22.00
CA GLU A 151 38.83 -3.96 21.49
C GLU A 151 37.71 -3.48 20.54
N ALA A 152 37.47 -4.25 19.51
CA ALA A 152 36.36 -4.03 18.58
C ALA A 152 35.54 -5.31 18.46
N LYS A 153 34.23 -5.19 18.52
CA LYS A 153 33.30 -6.33 18.39
C LYS A 153 32.12 -5.99 17.47
N GLU A 154 31.61 -6.98 16.79
CA GLU A 154 30.32 -6.90 16.10
C GLU A 154 29.21 -7.02 17.16
N ILE A 155 28.23 -6.10 17.11
CA ILE A 155 27.07 -6.04 18.02
C ILE A 155 25.78 -6.18 17.22
N GLN A 156 24.66 -6.42 17.90
CA GLN A 156 23.36 -6.40 17.26
C GLN A 156 22.74 -5.00 17.29
N ALA A 157 21.84 -4.71 16.36
CA ALA A 157 21.13 -3.41 16.27
C ALA A 157 20.47 -3.00 17.61
N ALA A 158 20.02 -3.96 18.42
CA ALA A 158 19.41 -3.73 19.71
C ALA A 158 20.38 -3.23 20.80
N ASP A 159 21.70 -3.37 20.59
CA ASP A 159 22.73 -3.01 21.56
C ASP A 159 23.24 -1.58 21.38
N ILE A 160 22.72 -0.84 20.41
CA ILE A 160 23.08 0.58 20.22
C ILE A 160 22.42 1.40 21.31
N THR A 161 23.24 1.97 22.19
CA THR A 161 22.78 2.82 23.29
C THR A 161 22.44 4.20 22.76
N ASN A 162 21.16 4.51 22.65
CA ASN A 162 20.66 5.87 22.44
C ASN A 162 20.79 6.67 23.75
N GLU A 163 21.94 7.26 24.01
CA GLU A 163 22.04 8.32 25.02
C GLU A 163 21.38 9.59 24.46
N LYS A 164 20.34 10.02 25.16
CA LYS A 164 19.54 11.22 24.88
C LYS A 164 20.43 12.45 24.66
N THR A 165 20.29 13.06 23.51
CA THR A 165 20.77 14.44 23.30
C THR A 165 19.88 15.38 24.11
N GLU A 166 20.40 15.93 25.19
CA GLU A 166 19.74 17.01 25.94
C GLU A 166 19.55 18.22 25.02
N LYS A 167 18.30 18.50 24.72
CA LYS A 167 17.87 19.79 24.20
C LYS A 167 17.57 20.72 25.38
N THR A 168 18.33 21.81 25.45
CA THR A 168 18.06 22.93 26.35
C THR A 168 16.63 23.43 26.21
N THR A 169 15.99 23.52 27.36
CA THR A 169 14.61 23.77 27.67
C THR A 169 14.13 25.16 27.24
N VAL A 170 12.99 25.23 26.58
CA VAL A 170 11.93 26.20 26.90
C VAL A 170 10.60 25.43 26.77
N ASN A 171 9.90 25.27 27.90
CA ASN A 171 8.57 24.69 28.00
C ASN A 171 7.49 25.63 27.38
N PRO A 172 6.40 25.13 26.81
CA PRO A 172 5.26 24.80 27.63
C PRO A 172 4.58 23.44 27.32
N THR A 173 4.05 22.89 28.37
CA THR A 173 3.16 21.74 28.54
C THR A 173 2.10 21.56 27.46
N ILE A 174 2.10 20.42 26.77
CA ILE A 174 0.91 19.80 26.16
C ILE A 174 1.11 18.27 26.12
N GLU A 175 0.03 17.60 26.41
CA GLU A 175 -0.19 16.19 26.64
C GLU A 175 0.47 15.19 25.68
N LYS A 176 0.90 14.09 26.27
CA LYS A 176 1.30 12.83 25.63
C LYS A 176 0.22 12.35 24.67
N GLN A 177 0.54 12.36 23.39
CA GLN A 177 -0.01 11.40 22.44
C GLN A 177 1.13 10.62 21.82
N THR A 178 0.93 9.35 21.83
CA THR A 178 1.78 8.22 21.50
C THR A 178 2.56 8.41 20.19
N GLU A 179 3.89 8.49 20.28
CA GLU A 179 4.79 8.35 19.15
C GLU A 179 4.62 6.94 18.56
N SER A 180 4.21 6.90 17.30
CA SER A 180 4.28 5.71 16.48
C SER A 180 5.77 5.43 16.20
N GLU A 181 6.34 4.52 16.98
CA GLU A 181 7.63 3.91 16.71
C GLU A 181 7.66 3.36 15.28
N LYS A 182 8.67 3.72 14.51
CA LYS A 182 9.11 2.92 13.36
C LYS A 182 9.64 1.59 13.90
N THR A 183 8.72 0.75 14.26
CA THR A 183 9.00 -0.63 14.61
C THR A 183 9.39 -1.32 13.29
N ASP A 184 10.55 -1.91 13.23
CA ASP A 184 10.78 -3.10 12.42
C ASP A 184 9.65 -4.06 12.76
N SER A 185 8.58 -3.98 11.96
CA SER A 185 7.44 -4.83 12.20
C SER A 185 7.90 -6.25 11.93
N SER A 186 8.19 -6.97 13.02
CA SER A 186 8.46 -8.40 13.03
C SER A 186 7.47 -9.07 12.08
N LEU A 187 7.87 -10.08 11.32
CA LEU A 187 7.00 -10.89 10.46
C LEU A 187 5.70 -11.30 11.18
N TYR A 188 5.76 -11.41 12.50
CA TYR A 188 4.61 -11.63 13.37
C TYR A 188 3.62 -10.44 13.37
N MET A 189 4.10 -9.20 13.39
CA MET A 189 3.23 -8.02 13.32
C MET A 189 2.54 -7.90 11.95
N ILE A 190 3.27 -8.19 10.87
CA ILE A 190 2.69 -8.25 9.51
C ILE A 190 1.59 -9.30 9.46
N PHE A 191 1.83 -10.48 10.04
CA PHE A 191 0.82 -11.53 10.14
C PHE A 191 -0.41 -11.07 10.90
N ILE A 192 -0.26 -10.42 12.08
CA ILE A 192 -1.39 -9.94 12.89
C ILE A 192 -2.18 -8.87 12.18
N ILE A 193 -1.52 -7.87 11.58
CA ILE A 193 -2.19 -6.79 10.84
C ILE A 193 -2.96 -7.39 9.66
N ALA A 194 -2.34 -8.27 8.89
CA ALA A 194 -3.00 -8.95 7.78
C ALA A 194 -4.16 -9.85 8.24
N PHE A 195 -4.01 -10.52 9.38
CA PHE A 195 -5.06 -11.33 9.98
C PHE A 195 -6.27 -10.48 10.41
N LEU A 196 -6.04 -9.35 11.08
CA LEU A 196 -7.10 -8.40 11.45
C LEU A 196 -7.77 -7.80 10.21
N SER A 197 -7.00 -7.45 9.18
CA SER A 197 -7.54 -7.00 7.89
C SER A 197 -8.39 -8.06 7.20
N GLY A 198 -8.01 -9.35 7.31
CA GLY A 198 -8.80 -10.47 6.82
C GLY A 198 -10.16 -10.61 7.54
N PHE A 199 -10.20 -10.35 8.86
CA PHE A 199 -11.48 -10.27 9.57
C PHE A 199 -12.34 -9.09 9.11
N ALA A 200 -11.74 -7.92 8.86
CA ALA A 200 -12.48 -6.79 8.29
C ALA A 200 -13.04 -7.12 6.91
N ALA A 201 -12.29 -7.89 6.10
CA ALA A 201 -12.75 -8.35 4.79
C ALA A 201 -13.97 -9.28 4.84
N LEU A 202 -14.20 -10.01 5.95
CA LEU A 202 -15.43 -10.81 6.14
C LEU A 202 -16.71 -9.97 6.17
N LEU A 203 -16.59 -8.71 6.55
CA LEU A 203 -17.71 -7.76 6.55
C LEU A 203 -17.99 -7.18 5.16
N THR A 204 -17.14 -7.49 4.18
CA THR A 204 -17.40 -7.06 2.81
C THR A 204 -18.65 -7.76 2.24
N PRO A 205 -19.46 -7.03 1.44
CA PRO A 205 -20.75 -7.55 0.97
C PRO A 205 -20.64 -8.79 0.07
N CYS A 206 -19.46 -9.04 -0.50
CA CYS A 206 -19.26 -10.20 -1.39
C CYS A 206 -18.94 -11.49 -0.62
N VAL A 207 -18.36 -11.40 0.58
CA VAL A 207 -17.94 -12.57 1.37
C VAL A 207 -19.08 -13.10 2.24
N PHE A 208 -19.80 -12.21 2.90
CA PHE A 208 -20.85 -12.57 3.85
C PHE A 208 -21.97 -13.47 3.25
N PRO A 209 -22.50 -13.21 2.04
CA PRO A 209 -23.55 -14.05 1.46
C PRO A 209 -23.09 -15.45 1.07
N MET A 210 -21.79 -15.67 0.94
CA MET A 210 -21.24 -16.98 0.64
C MET A 210 -21.29 -17.94 1.85
N ILE A 211 -21.48 -17.41 3.08
CA ILE A 211 -21.56 -18.22 4.30
C ILE A 211 -22.76 -19.18 4.26
N PRO A 212 -24.01 -18.74 4.02
CA PRO A 212 -25.16 -19.65 3.93
C PRO A 212 -25.02 -20.69 2.80
N MET A 213 -24.44 -20.28 1.67
CA MET A 213 -24.22 -21.17 0.52
C MET A 213 -23.24 -22.29 0.87
N THR A 214 -22.14 -21.93 1.51
CA THR A 214 -21.11 -22.87 2.01
C THR A 214 -21.69 -23.85 3.02
N VAL A 215 -22.47 -23.36 4.01
CA VAL A 215 -23.11 -24.19 5.02
C VAL A 215 -24.10 -25.17 4.39
N SER A 216 -24.92 -24.71 3.44
CA SER A 216 -25.86 -25.56 2.71
C SER A 216 -25.15 -26.69 1.97
N PHE A 217 -24.05 -26.41 1.29
CA PHE A 217 -23.22 -27.39 0.60
C PHE A 217 -22.69 -28.47 1.56
N PHE A 218 -22.04 -28.05 2.68
CA PHE A 218 -21.48 -29.01 3.63
C PHE A 218 -22.57 -29.82 4.38
N THR A 219 -23.73 -29.24 4.64
CA THR A 219 -24.85 -29.94 5.26
C THR A 219 -25.38 -31.06 4.37
N LYS A 220 -25.51 -30.84 3.05
CA LYS A 220 -25.93 -31.84 2.08
C LYS A 220 -24.92 -32.97 1.87
N GLN A 221 -23.60 -32.62 1.92
CA GLN A 221 -22.54 -33.58 1.60
C GLN A 221 -22.10 -34.44 2.78
N SER A 222 -22.36 -34.04 4.03
CA SER A 222 -21.84 -34.68 5.23
C SER A 222 -22.83 -35.61 5.87
N LYS A 223 -22.80 -36.92 5.52
CA LYS A 223 -23.64 -37.97 6.13
C LYS A 223 -23.21 -38.33 7.58
N THR A 224 -21.98 -37.99 8.01
CA THR A 224 -21.48 -38.24 9.36
C THR A 224 -20.66 -37.06 9.90
N LYS A 225 -20.72 -36.78 11.23
CA LYS A 225 -19.98 -35.68 11.87
C LYS A 225 -18.46 -35.71 11.56
N ALA A 226 -17.86 -36.89 11.60
CA ALA A 226 -16.42 -37.04 11.35
C ALA A 226 -16.03 -36.68 9.90
N LYS A 227 -16.86 -37.04 8.91
CA LYS A 227 -16.65 -36.70 7.50
C LYS A 227 -16.87 -35.22 7.26
N GLY A 228 -17.84 -34.59 7.95
CA GLY A 228 -18.08 -33.15 7.93
C GLY A 228 -16.87 -32.36 8.42
N ILE A 229 -16.33 -32.70 9.57
CA ILE A 229 -15.13 -32.05 10.14
C ILE A 229 -13.92 -32.19 9.20
N LYS A 230 -13.69 -33.40 8.64
CA LYS A 230 -12.59 -33.62 7.69
C LYS A 230 -12.72 -32.73 6.44
N ASN A 231 -13.91 -32.68 5.88
CA ASN A 231 -14.19 -31.88 4.69
C ASN A 231 -14.05 -30.36 4.96
N ALA A 232 -14.50 -29.90 6.14
CA ALA A 232 -14.35 -28.51 6.57
C ALA A 232 -12.87 -28.09 6.73
N ILE A 233 -12.04 -28.97 7.30
CA ILE A 233 -10.59 -28.74 7.41
C ILE A 233 -9.94 -28.68 6.03
N ILE A 234 -10.28 -29.60 5.12
CA ILE A 234 -9.77 -29.59 3.74
C ILE A 234 -10.18 -28.29 3.04
N TYR A 235 -11.41 -27.83 3.25
CA TYR A 235 -11.90 -26.58 2.69
C TYR A 235 -11.11 -25.37 3.18
N GLY A 236 -10.91 -25.24 4.49
CA GLY A 236 -10.12 -24.14 5.06
C GLY A 236 -8.67 -24.14 4.55
N ILE A 237 -8.03 -25.31 4.50
CA ILE A 237 -6.68 -25.43 3.95
C ILE A 237 -6.66 -25.08 2.46
N SER A 238 -7.67 -25.50 1.69
CA SER A 238 -7.77 -25.14 0.28
C SER A 238 -7.90 -23.64 0.05
N ILE A 239 -8.68 -22.94 0.88
CA ILE A 239 -8.79 -21.47 0.82
C ILE A 239 -7.40 -20.85 1.04
N ILE A 240 -6.71 -21.22 2.10
CA ILE A 240 -5.38 -20.68 2.43
C ILE A 240 -4.40 -20.91 1.27
N LEU A 241 -4.34 -22.15 0.76
CA LEU A 241 -3.42 -22.49 -0.33
C LEU A 241 -3.74 -21.73 -1.62
N ILE A 242 -5.00 -21.59 -1.98
CA ILE A 242 -5.43 -20.87 -3.19
C ILE A 242 -5.06 -19.38 -3.07
N TYR A 243 -5.32 -18.73 -1.93
CA TYR A 243 -4.99 -17.33 -1.74
C TYR A 243 -3.48 -17.08 -1.74
N VAL A 244 -2.71 -17.90 -1.05
CA VAL A 244 -1.25 -17.79 -1.04
C VAL A 244 -0.68 -18.03 -2.43
N PHE A 245 -1.16 -19.06 -3.13
CA PHE A 245 -0.74 -19.34 -4.50
C PHE A 245 -1.08 -18.20 -5.45
N LEU A 246 -2.34 -17.72 -5.42
CA LEU A 246 -2.80 -16.64 -6.28
C LEU A 246 -2.03 -15.34 -5.99
N GLY A 247 -1.86 -14.97 -4.72
CA GLY A 247 -1.10 -13.79 -4.32
C GLY A 247 0.38 -13.88 -4.73
N THR A 248 0.99 -15.05 -4.54
CA THR A 248 2.39 -15.27 -4.94
C THR A 248 2.56 -15.22 -6.46
N VAL A 249 1.68 -15.88 -7.22
CA VAL A 249 1.70 -15.89 -8.69
C VAL A 249 1.49 -14.49 -9.25
N ILE A 250 0.51 -13.75 -8.74
CA ILE A 250 0.26 -12.37 -9.18
C ILE A 250 1.49 -11.50 -8.89
N THR A 251 2.07 -11.60 -7.71
CA THR A 251 3.26 -10.80 -7.34
C THR A 251 4.48 -11.16 -8.18
N LEU A 252 4.70 -12.44 -8.47
CA LEU A 252 5.86 -12.91 -9.26
C LEU A 252 5.74 -12.60 -10.75
N ILE A 253 4.52 -12.78 -11.35
CA ILE A 253 4.34 -12.62 -12.80
C ILE A 253 4.17 -11.15 -13.17
N PHE A 254 3.46 -10.40 -12.34
CA PHE A 254 3.04 -9.05 -12.71
C PHE A 254 3.71 -7.95 -11.87
N GLY A 255 4.37 -8.29 -10.76
CA GLY A 255 4.93 -7.31 -9.84
C GLY A 255 3.85 -6.52 -9.08
N ALA A 256 4.26 -5.60 -8.21
CA ALA A 256 3.33 -4.72 -7.48
C ALA A 256 2.54 -3.78 -8.42
N ASP A 257 3.09 -3.49 -9.60
CA ASP A 257 2.52 -2.58 -10.60
C ASP A 257 1.25 -3.11 -11.27
N ALA A 258 1.11 -4.44 -11.37
CA ALA A 258 -0.03 -5.05 -12.05
C ALA A 258 -1.36 -4.83 -11.33
N LEU A 259 -1.35 -4.80 -10.01
CA LEU A 259 -2.57 -4.54 -9.23
C LEU A 259 -3.07 -3.11 -9.46
N ASN A 260 -2.14 -2.15 -9.56
CA ASN A 260 -2.48 -0.77 -9.87
C ASN A 260 -2.97 -0.63 -11.31
N ALA A 261 -2.28 -1.25 -12.27
CA ALA A 261 -2.70 -1.28 -13.67
C ALA A 261 -4.07 -1.95 -13.86
N LEU A 262 -4.38 -3.00 -13.08
CA LEU A 262 -5.66 -3.70 -13.12
C LEU A 262 -6.78 -2.83 -12.53
N SER A 263 -6.54 -2.17 -11.40
CA SER A 263 -7.54 -1.31 -10.73
C SER A 263 -7.94 -0.10 -11.58
N THR A 264 -7.05 0.37 -12.46
CA THR A 264 -7.29 1.48 -13.39
C THR A 264 -7.67 1.00 -14.80
N ASN A 265 -7.81 -0.32 -15.02
CA ASN A 265 -8.23 -0.86 -16.31
C ASN A 265 -9.72 -0.65 -16.53
N VAL A 266 -10.09 0.00 -17.64
CA VAL A 266 -11.48 0.35 -17.97
C VAL A 266 -12.37 -0.87 -18.09
N TRP A 267 -11.93 -1.88 -18.84
CA TRP A 267 -12.71 -3.10 -19.05
C TRP A 267 -12.91 -3.89 -17.76
N PHE A 268 -11.89 -3.95 -16.93
CA PHE A 268 -12.00 -4.57 -15.62
C PHE A 268 -13.05 -3.85 -14.76
N ASN A 269 -13.01 -2.53 -14.67
CA ASN A 269 -13.98 -1.75 -13.90
C ASN A 269 -15.42 -1.90 -14.44
N ILE A 270 -15.62 -1.93 -15.75
CA ILE A 270 -16.95 -2.12 -16.36
C ILE A 270 -17.48 -3.54 -16.08
N ILE A 271 -16.66 -4.58 -16.28
CA ILE A 271 -17.07 -5.97 -16.00
C ILE A 271 -17.44 -6.12 -14.53
N PHE A 272 -16.65 -5.52 -13.64
CA PHE A 272 -16.93 -5.53 -12.20
C PHE A 272 -18.21 -4.77 -11.84
N PHE A 273 -18.43 -3.61 -12.42
CA PHE A 273 -19.68 -2.87 -12.26
C PHE A 273 -20.89 -3.76 -12.61
N VAL A 274 -20.88 -4.38 -13.78
CA VAL A 274 -21.98 -5.25 -14.23
C VAL A 274 -22.15 -6.44 -13.28
N LEU A 275 -21.06 -7.09 -12.90
CA LEU A 275 -21.08 -8.23 -11.97
C LEU A 275 -21.70 -7.84 -10.62
N LEU A 276 -21.27 -6.73 -10.01
CA LEU A 276 -21.80 -6.26 -8.73
C LEU A 276 -23.26 -5.83 -8.82
N VAL A 277 -23.69 -5.20 -9.93
CA VAL A 277 -25.11 -4.86 -10.15
C VAL A 277 -25.96 -6.12 -10.23
N VAL A 278 -25.49 -7.18 -10.90
CA VAL A 278 -26.17 -8.48 -10.97
C VAL A 278 -26.30 -9.11 -9.58
N PHE A 279 -25.23 -9.13 -8.78
CA PHE A 279 -25.28 -9.65 -7.42
C PHE A 279 -26.18 -8.80 -6.50
N ALA A 280 -26.05 -7.47 -6.53
CA ALA A 280 -26.91 -6.56 -5.78
C ALA A 280 -28.40 -6.79 -6.11
N SER A 281 -28.74 -6.93 -7.40
CA SER A 281 -30.11 -7.20 -7.84
C SER A 281 -30.64 -8.54 -7.31
N SER A 282 -29.79 -9.57 -7.26
CA SER A 282 -30.13 -10.85 -6.67
C SER A 282 -30.36 -10.73 -5.15
N PHE A 283 -29.54 -9.94 -4.43
CA PHE A 283 -29.72 -9.72 -3.00
C PHE A 283 -30.96 -8.91 -2.67
N LEU A 284 -31.34 -8.00 -3.55
CA LEU A 284 -32.61 -7.25 -3.45
C LEU A 284 -33.83 -8.12 -3.80
N GLY A 285 -33.66 -9.35 -4.28
CA GLY A 285 -34.72 -10.32 -4.55
C GLY A 285 -35.31 -10.25 -5.96
N ALA A 286 -34.64 -9.59 -6.92
CA ALA A 286 -35.10 -9.54 -8.31
C ALA A 286 -35.07 -10.92 -8.97
N PHE A 287 -34.11 -11.76 -8.64
CA PHE A 287 -33.96 -13.14 -9.07
C PHE A 287 -33.07 -13.93 -8.11
N GLU A 288 -33.24 -15.24 -8.06
CA GLU A 288 -32.31 -16.10 -7.35
C GLU A 288 -31.22 -16.60 -8.31
N ILE A 289 -29.94 -16.41 -7.94
CA ILE A 289 -28.84 -17.00 -8.70
C ILE A 289 -28.84 -18.50 -8.42
N MET A 290 -29.65 -19.24 -9.18
CA MET A 290 -29.59 -20.70 -9.22
C MET A 290 -28.73 -21.13 -10.40
N LEU A 291 -27.70 -21.94 -10.12
CA LEU A 291 -26.96 -22.60 -11.19
C LEU A 291 -27.96 -23.33 -12.11
N PRO A 292 -27.85 -23.18 -13.44
CA PRO A 292 -28.71 -23.92 -14.37
C PRO A 292 -28.73 -25.39 -14.00
N ASN A 293 -29.93 -25.99 -13.92
CA ASN A 293 -30.12 -27.40 -13.51
C ASN A 293 -29.21 -28.38 -14.28
N SER A 294 -28.87 -28.05 -15.53
CA SER A 294 -27.93 -28.83 -16.34
C SER A 294 -26.48 -28.76 -15.85
N TRP A 295 -26.09 -27.65 -15.21
CA TRP A 295 -24.77 -27.48 -14.59
C TRP A 295 -24.80 -27.96 -13.14
N ALA A 296 -25.87 -27.65 -12.40
CA ALA A 296 -26.11 -28.17 -11.06
C ALA A 296 -26.11 -29.69 -11.06
N ASN A 297 -26.82 -30.34 -12.00
CA ASN A 297 -26.82 -31.80 -12.16
C ASN A 297 -25.47 -32.37 -12.59
N LYS A 298 -24.68 -31.67 -13.40
CA LYS A 298 -23.29 -32.09 -13.72
C LYS A 298 -22.34 -31.87 -12.55
N VAL A 299 -22.48 -30.78 -11.81
CA VAL A 299 -21.72 -30.51 -10.60
C VAL A 299 -22.17 -31.40 -9.45
N ASP A 300 -23.50 -31.67 -9.31
CA ASP A 300 -24.03 -32.62 -8.34
C ASP A 300 -23.65 -34.07 -8.70
N GLN A 301 -23.66 -34.47 -9.96
CA GLN A 301 -23.12 -35.78 -10.38
C GLN A 301 -21.62 -35.92 -10.21
N GLN A 302 -20.84 -34.84 -10.28
CA GLN A 302 -19.43 -34.84 -9.92
C GLN A 302 -19.20 -34.61 -8.42
N ALA A 303 -20.08 -33.86 -7.75
CA ALA A 303 -20.10 -33.72 -6.29
C ALA A 303 -20.64 -34.99 -5.61
N ASP A 304 -21.56 -35.72 -6.22
CA ASP A 304 -22.00 -37.07 -5.79
C ASP A 304 -20.90 -38.13 -5.92
N LYS A 305 -19.90 -37.91 -6.76
CA LYS A 305 -18.62 -38.66 -6.69
C LYS A 305 -17.82 -38.31 -5.43
N GLY A 306 -18.35 -37.43 -4.57
CA GLY A 306 -17.97 -37.24 -3.15
C GLY A 306 -16.46 -37.07 -2.95
N GLY A 307 -15.83 -36.13 -3.63
CA GLY A 307 -14.38 -36.02 -3.59
C GLY A 307 -13.88 -34.66 -3.13
N ILE A 308 -12.60 -34.62 -2.79
CA ILE A 308 -11.80 -33.43 -2.47
C ILE A 308 -11.91 -32.36 -3.58
N ILE A 309 -12.13 -32.79 -4.84
CA ILE A 309 -12.22 -31.91 -6.01
C ILE A 309 -13.38 -30.90 -5.90
N GLY A 310 -14.56 -31.32 -5.45
CA GLY A 310 -15.70 -30.41 -5.26
C GLY A 310 -15.44 -29.36 -4.17
N ILE A 311 -14.72 -29.76 -3.09
CA ILE A 311 -14.34 -28.86 -1.99
C ILE A 311 -13.33 -27.82 -2.49
N VAL A 312 -12.32 -28.24 -3.25
CA VAL A 312 -11.31 -27.34 -3.84
C VAL A 312 -11.93 -26.38 -4.84
N PHE A 313 -12.87 -26.85 -5.68
CA PHE A 313 -13.57 -25.99 -6.63
C PHE A 313 -14.42 -24.92 -5.93
N MET A 314 -15.09 -25.30 -4.84
CA MET A 314 -15.85 -24.35 -4.03
C MET A 314 -14.94 -23.32 -3.32
N ALA A 315 -13.76 -23.75 -2.85
CA ALA A 315 -12.76 -22.86 -2.29
C ALA A 315 -12.21 -21.89 -3.36
N LEU A 316 -12.01 -22.38 -4.59
CA LEU A 316 -11.60 -21.56 -5.72
C LEU A 316 -12.66 -20.53 -6.11
N ALA A 317 -13.93 -20.93 -6.16
CA ALA A 317 -15.04 -20.02 -6.44
C ALA A 317 -15.14 -18.92 -5.38
N LEU A 318 -15.03 -19.28 -4.09
CA LEU A 318 -14.97 -18.32 -2.99
C LEU A 318 -13.80 -17.36 -3.15
N ALA A 319 -12.60 -17.89 -3.46
CA ALA A 319 -11.41 -17.08 -3.62
C ALA A 319 -11.54 -16.06 -4.76
N ILE A 320 -12.04 -16.48 -5.92
CA ILE A 320 -12.22 -15.58 -7.09
C ILE A 320 -13.23 -14.47 -6.78
N VAL A 321 -14.38 -14.81 -6.23
CA VAL A 321 -15.43 -13.84 -5.88
C VAL A 321 -14.95 -12.88 -4.80
N SER A 322 -14.34 -13.42 -3.74
CA SER A 322 -13.85 -12.64 -2.61
C SER A 322 -12.65 -11.76 -2.98
N PHE A 323 -11.72 -12.26 -3.82
CA PHE A 323 -10.54 -11.50 -4.26
C PHE A 323 -10.91 -10.20 -4.98
N SER A 324 -12.02 -10.23 -5.70
CA SER A 324 -12.54 -9.07 -6.42
C SER A 324 -12.85 -7.88 -5.51
N CYS A 325 -13.44 -8.14 -4.35
CA CYS A 325 -13.86 -7.10 -3.39
C CYS A 325 -12.77 -6.76 -2.38
N THR A 326 -11.88 -7.71 -2.10
CA THR A 326 -10.77 -7.52 -1.15
C THR A 326 -9.49 -7.06 -1.85
N GLY A 327 -9.49 -6.97 -3.19
CA GLY A 327 -8.35 -6.53 -4.00
C GLY A 327 -7.66 -5.26 -3.51
N PRO A 328 -8.39 -4.18 -3.21
CA PRO A 328 -7.78 -2.96 -2.67
C PRO A 328 -7.08 -3.17 -1.32
N ILE A 329 -7.66 -3.99 -0.43
CA ILE A 329 -7.09 -4.32 0.89
C ILE A 329 -5.84 -5.19 0.72
N ILE A 330 -5.94 -6.21 -0.14
CA ILE A 330 -4.82 -7.11 -0.45
C ILE A 330 -3.70 -6.34 -1.14
N GLY A 331 -4.05 -5.44 -2.07
CA GLY A 331 -3.09 -4.61 -2.80
C GLY A 331 -2.26 -3.73 -1.87
N THR A 332 -2.88 -3.02 -0.93
CA THR A 332 -2.15 -2.20 0.04
C THR A 332 -1.26 -3.03 0.95
N LEU A 333 -1.74 -4.19 1.43
CA LEU A 333 -0.96 -5.11 2.25
C LEU A 333 0.24 -5.71 1.49
N LEU A 334 0.04 -6.06 0.21
CA LEU A 334 1.12 -6.61 -0.63
C LEU A 334 2.18 -5.54 -0.95
N VAL A 335 1.78 -4.31 -1.26
CA VAL A 335 2.72 -3.20 -1.49
C VAL A 335 3.52 -2.88 -0.24
N GLU A 336 2.87 -2.79 0.93
CA GLU A 336 3.55 -2.55 2.21
C GLU A 336 4.48 -3.72 2.58
N ALA A 337 4.05 -4.96 2.36
CA ALA A 337 4.87 -6.13 2.60
C ALA A 337 6.03 -6.24 1.59
N ALA A 338 5.80 -5.90 0.32
CA ALA A 338 6.83 -5.93 -0.73
C ALA A 338 7.92 -4.88 -0.49
N SER A 339 7.58 -3.71 0.07
CA SER A 339 8.57 -2.69 0.44
C SER A 339 9.56 -3.15 1.50
N LYS A 340 9.20 -4.18 2.29
CA LYS A 340 10.06 -4.81 3.30
C LYS A 340 10.87 -6.00 2.76
N GLY A 341 10.61 -6.44 1.53
CA GLY A 341 11.33 -7.50 0.82
C GLY A 341 11.12 -8.92 1.38
N GLY A 342 11.74 -9.90 0.73
CA GLY A 342 11.82 -11.29 1.19
C GLY A 342 10.48 -12.03 1.28
N ILE A 343 10.22 -12.68 2.42
CA ILE A 343 9.03 -13.53 2.66
C ILE A 343 7.81 -12.77 3.22
N ALA A 344 7.92 -11.47 3.45
CA ALA A 344 6.87 -10.66 4.07
C ALA A 344 5.53 -10.69 3.30
N PRO A 345 5.47 -10.65 1.95
CA PRO A 345 4.21 -10.81 1.21
C PRO A 345 3.53 -12.15 1.45
N ILE A 346 4.30 -13.23 1.53
CA ILE A 346 3.76 -14.59 1.78
C ILE A 346 3.17 -14.66 3.19
N VAL A 347 3.84 -14.09 4.20
CA VAL A 347 3.36 -14.04 5.58
C VAL A 347 2.09 -13.19 5.69
N GLY A 348 2.03 -12.06 4.99
CA GLY A 348 0.83 -11.23 4.90
C GLY A 348 -0.36 -11.98 4.29
N MET A 349 -0.15 -12.67 3.17
CA MET A 349 -1.18 -13.49 2.52
C MET A 349 -1.63 -14.67 3.39
N LEU A 350 -0.71 -15.30 4.12
CA LEU A 350 -1.04 -16.34 5.11
C LEU A 350 -1.91 -15.80 6.25
N GLY A 351 -1.58 -14.64 6.80
CA GLY A 351 -2.38 -13.98 7.84
C GLY A 351 -3.79 -13.68 7.37
N PHE A 352 -3.90 -13.00 6.22
CA PHE A 352 -5.18 -12.61 5.62
C PHE A 352 -6.06 -13.82 5.28
N SER A 353 -5.52 -14.82 4.57
CA SER A 353 -6.26 -16.02 4.17
C SER A 353 -6.67 -16.90 5.35
N SER A 354 -5.85 -16.95 6.40
CA SER A 354 -6.18 -17.67 7.65
C SER A 354 -7.38 -17.04 8.35
N ALA A 355 -7.46 -15.71 8.41
CA ALA A 355 -8.60 -15.00 8.97
C ALA A 355 -9.89 -15.24 8.17
N LEU A 356 -9.81 -15.28 6.85
CA LEU A 356 -10.96 -15.63 5.99
C LEU A 356 -11.36 -17.10 6.16
N ALA A 357 -10.42 -18.03 6.12
CA ALA A 357 -10.69 -19.45 6.17
C ALA A 357 -11.31 -19.91 7.50
N LEU A 358 -10.93 -19.29 8.62
CA LEU A 358 -11.31 -19.72 9.97
C LEU A 358 -12.84 -19.72 10.19
N PRO A 359 -13.60 -18.64 9.93
CA PRO A 359 -15.06 -18.66 10.10
C PRO A 359 -15.75 -19.66 9.16
N PHE A 360 -15.32 -19.72 7.90
CA PHE A 360 -15.91 -20.67 6.94
C PHE A 360 -15.66 -22.12 7.36
N MET A 361 -14.48 -22.42 7.88
CA MET A 361 -14.15 -23.73 8.43
C MET A 361 -14.99 -24.05 9.66
N LEU A 362 -15.17 -23.09 10.59
CA LEU A 362 -15.99 -23.27 11.78
C LEU A 362 -17.47 -23.52 11.42
N PHE A 363 -18.04 -22.75 10.52
CA PHE A 363 -19.43 -22.95 10.07
C PHE A 363 -19.62 -24.28 9.32
N ALA A 364 -18.64 -24.71 8.55
CA ALA A 364 -18.65 -26.00 7.89
C ALA A 364 -18.50 -27.18 8.88
N MET A 365 -17.76 -27.01 9.99
CA MET A 365 -17.62 -28.02 11.04
C MET A 365 -18.87 -28.17 11.90
N PHE A 366 -19.56 -27.06 12.19
CA PHE A 366 -20.71 -27.02 13.09
C PHE A 366 -21.97 -26.46 12.40
N PRO A 367 -22.49 -27.10 11.35
CA PRO A 367 -23.66 -26.63 10.63
C PRO A 367 -24.91 -26.55 11.53
N GLY A 368 -24.97 -27.35 12.61
CA GLY A 368 -26.02 -27.30 13.61
C GLY A 368 -26.08 -26.00 14.41
N TRP A 369 -24.98 -25.28 14.54
CA TRP A 369 -24.95 -24.01 15.27
C TRP A 369 -25.70 -22.91 14.52
N LEU A 370 -25.64 -22.88 13.20
CA LEU A 370 -26.46 -21.97 12.39
C LEU A 370 -27.96 -22.33 12.47
N ASN A 371 -28.31 -23.60 12.69
CA ASN A 371 -29.71 -24.02 12.87
C ASN A 371 -30.27 -23.60 14.24
N THR A 372 -29.45 -23.26 15.23
CA THR A 372 -29.86 -22.71 16.53
C THR A 372 -30.02 -21.20 16.52
N LEU A 373 -29.49 -20.50 15.49
CA LEU A 373 -29.86 -19.11 15.26
C LEU A 373 -31.36 -19.05 14.98
N PRO A 374 -32.10 -18.11 15.57
CA PRO A 374 -33.54 -18.06 15.42
C PRO A 374 -33.92 -18.15 13.95
N LYS A 375 -34.71 -19.17 13.59
CA LYS A 375 -35.27 -19.36 12.25
C LYS A 375 -36.29 -18.27 11.88
N SER A 376 -36.26 -17.13 12.55
CA SER A 376 -36.99 -15.93 12.18
C SER A 376 -36.34 -15.32 10.92
N GLY A 377 -36.78 -15.82 9.77
CA GLY A 377 -36.27 -15.50 8.44
C GLY A 377 -36.18 -14.01 8.08
N GLY A 378 -36.76 -13.12 8.88
CA GLY A 378 -36.77 -11.68 8.64
C GLY A 378 -35.44 -10.98 8.86
N TRP A 379 -34.65 -11.37 9.88
CA TRP A 379 -33.38 -10.69 10.18
C TRP A 379 -32.32 -10.97 9.10
N LEU A 380 -32.16 -12.24 8.71
CA LEU A 380 -31.18 -12.63 7.69
C LEU A 380 -31.51 -12.00 6.34
N ASN A 381 -32.81 -11.91 5.98
CA ASN A 381 -33.21 -11.23 4.76
C ASN A 381 -32.92 -9.72 4.82
N THR A 382 -33.18 -9.08 5.96
CA THR A 382 -32.84 -7.66 6.15
C THR A 382 -31.33 -7.39 5.98
N VAL A 383 -30.47 -8.27 6.52
CA VAL A 383 -29.01 -8.17 6.33
C VAL A 383 -28.62 -8.38 4.87
N LYS A 384 -29.23 -9.37 4.19
CA LYS A 384 -28.99 -9.63 2.77
C LYS A 384 -29.35 -8.42 1.90
N VAL A 385 -30.50 -7.80 2.14
CA VAL A 385 -30.95 -6.60 1.44
C VAL A 385 -30.05 -5.40 1.74
N PHE A 386 -29.69 -5.20 3.02
CA PHE A 386 -28.74 -4.14 3.42
C PHE A 386 -27.42 -4.25 2.67
N LEU A 387 -26.84 -5.45 2.61
CA LEU A 387 -25.61 -5.70 1.89
C LEU A 387 -25.79 -5.51 0.37
N GLY A 388 -26.96 -5.85 -0.18
CA GLY A 388 -27.29 -5.60 -1.59
C GLY A 388 -27.27 -4.09 -1.94
N PHE A 389 -27.81 -3.24 -1.10
CA PHE A 389 -27.72 -1.78 -1.29
C PHE A 389 -26.29 -1.27 -1.17
N LEU A 390 -25.51 -1.78 -0.23
CA LEU A 390 -24.10 -1.41 -0.08
C LEU A 390 -23.29 -1.83 -1.30
N GLU A 391 -23.54 -3.04 -1.82
CA GLU A 391 -22.90 -3.57 -3.02
C GLU A 391 -23.25 -2.74 -4.25
N LEU A 392 -24.52 -2.32 -4.38
CA LEU A 392 -24.96 -1.43 -5.44
C LEU A 392 -24.22 -0.08 -5.39
N ALA A 393 -24.06 0.51 -4.20
CA ALA A 393 -23.32 1.75 -4.04
C ALA A 393 -21.85 1.59 -4.46
N LEU A 394 -21.21 0.48 -4.07
CA LEU A 394 -19.83 0.15 -4.46
C LEU A 394 -19.69 -0.13 -5.96
N ALA A 395 -20.72 -0.72 -6.61
CA ALA A 395 -20.71 -0.93 -8.05
C ALA A 395 -20.50 0.40 -8.80
N PHE A 396 -21.20 1.45 -8.41
CA PHE A 396 -21.06 2.77 -9.03
C PHE A 396 -19.66 3.39 -8.83
N LYS A 397 -18.92 2.99 -7.80
CA LYS A 397 -17.51 3.40 -7.66
C LYS A 397 -16.64 2.84 -8.78
N PHE A 398 -16.85 1.59 -9.19
CA PHE A 398 -16.11 1.02 -10.34
C PHE A 398 -16.46 1.73 -11.65
N LEU A 399 -17.74 2.03 -11.87
CA LEU A 399 -18.15 2.80 -13.03
C LEU A 399 -17.51 4.20 -13.05
N SER A 400 -17.51 4.88 -11.90
CA SER A 400 -16.86 6.17 -11.72
C SER A 400 -15.35 6.12 -11.99
N ASN A 401 -14.67 5.05 -11.56
CA ASN A 401 -13.24 4.89 -11.84
C ASN A 401 -12.97 4.74 -13.35
N ALA A 402 -13.82 4.00 -14.09
CA ALA A 402 -13.68 3.87 -15.53
C ALA A 402 -13.86 5.22 -16.25
N ASP A 403 -14.83 6.01 -15.83
CA ASP A 403 -15.10 7.34 -16.36
C ASP A 403 -13.96 8.33 -16.05
N LEU A 404 -13.47 8.31 -14.80
CA LEU A 404 -12.36 9.15 -14.35
C LEU A 404 -11.08 8.95 -15.17
N VAL A 405 -10.66 7.70 -15.40
CA VAL A 405 -9.40 7.43 -16.12
C VAL A 405 -9.49 7.70 -17.63
N LEU A 406 -10.71 7.71 -18.18
CA LEU A 406 -11.00 8.08 -19.57
C LEU A 406 -11.28 9.57 -19.73
N GLN A 407 -11.54 10.31 -18.65
CA GLN A 407 -11.89 11.72 -18.63
C GLN A 407 -13.10 12.04 -19.54
N LEU A 408 -14.16 11.18 -19.47
CA LEU A 408 -15.36 11.34 -20.31
C LEU A 408 -16.34 12.39 -19.76
N HIS A 409 -16.26 12.73 -18.47
CA HIS A 409 -17.14 13.66 -17.78
C HIS A 409 -18.64 13.25 -17.81
N TRP A 410 -18.94 11.95 -17.90
CA TRP A 410 -20.30 11.44 -17.83
C TRP A 410 -20.75 11.16 -16.40
N PHE A 411 -19.80 10.88 -15.51
CA PHE A 411 -20.06 10.45 -14.14
C PHE A 411 -19.35 11.35 -13.14
N GLU A 412 -19.66 12.65 -13.24
CA GLU A 412 -19.07 13.68 -12.40
C GLU A 412 -19.49 13.54 -10.93
N ARG A 413 -18.85 14.31 -10.06
CA ARG A 413 -19.02 14.23 -8.61
C ARG A 413 -20.48 14.35 -8.17
N GLU A 414 -21.24 15.27 -8.75
CA GLU A 414 -22.64 15.53 -8.43
C GLU A 414 -23.51 14.31 -8.79
N ILE A 415 -23.33 13.74 -9.96
CA ILE A 415 -24.08 12.55 -10.42
C ILE A 415 -23.76 11.37 -9.52
N PHE A 416 -22.48 11.14 -9.20
CA PHE A 416 -22.06 10.10 -8.28
C PHE A 416 -22.73 10.24 -6.91
N LEU A 417 -22.71 11.44 -6.32
CA LEU A 417 -23.31 11.72 -5.02
C LEU A 417 -24.83 11.60 -5.06
N ALA A 418 -25.48 12.07 -6.12
CA ALA A 418 -26.93 11.95 -6.28
C ALA A 418 -27.38 10.48 -6.29
N ILE A 419 -26.65 9.62 -6.98
CA ILE A 419 -26.91 8.16 -6.99
C ILE A 419 -26.69 7.57 -5.61
N TRP A 420 -25.61 7.91 -4.92
CA TRP A 420 -25.36 7.42 -3.56
C TRP A 420 -26.42 7.89 -2.57
N ILE A 421 -26.85 9.15 -2.65
CA ILE A 421 -27.95 9.69 -1.83
C ILE A 421 -29.24 8.91 -2.10
N ALA A 422 -29.56 8.61 -3.36
CA ALA A 422 -30.73 7.83 -3.72
C ALA A 422 -30.65 6.39 -3.16
N ILE A 423 -29.51 5.71 -3.28
CA ILE A 423 -29.30 4.35 -2.79
C ILE A 423 -29.42 4.30 -1.26
N PHE A 424 -28.65 5.14 -0.54
CA PHE A 424 -28.66 5.14 0.91
C PHE A 424 -29.97 5.68 1.49
N GLY A 425 -30.60 6.65 0.83
CA GLY A 425 -31.94 7.12 1.18
C GLY A 425 -33.00 6.02 1.07
N THR A 426 -32.99 5.29 -0.05
CA THR A 426 -33.88 4.14 -0.23
C THR A 426 -33.63 3.04 0.80
N LEU A 427 -32.36 2.76 1.12
CA LEU A 427 -31.99 1.84 2.21
C LEU A 427 -32.53 2.29 3.56
N ALA A 428 -32.45 3.59 3.88
CA ALA A 428 -33.03 4.12 5.14
C ALA A 428 -34.54 3.92 5.19
N PHE A 429 -35.28 4.20 4.10
CA PHE A 429 -36.72 3.94 4.02
C PHE A 429 -37.06 2.44 4.15
N TYR A 430 -36.25 1.55 3.56
CA TYR A 430 -36.38 0.12 3.74
C TYR A 430 -36.19 -0.30 5.20
N LEU A 431 -35.16 0.21 5.87
CA LEU A 431 -34.90 -0.08 7.29
C LEU A 431 -36.01 0.43 8.19
N PHE A 432 -36.64 1.56 7.89
CA PHE A 432 -37.82 2.07 8.57
C PHE A 432 -39.11 1.34 8.20
N GLY A 433 -39.05 0.26 7.40
CA GLY A 433 -40.21 -0.56 7.04
C GLY A 433 -41.22 0.13 6.14
N LYS A 434 -40.84 1.22 5.45
CA LYS A 434 -41.69 1.93 4.49
C LYS A 434 -41.65 1.30 3.09
N ILE A 435 -40.63 0.51 2.81
CA ILE A 435 -40.44 -0.26 1.58
C ILE A 435 -40.35 -1.72 1.97
N THR A 436 -41.06 -2.59 1.25
CA THR A 436 -41.00 -4.05 1.39
C THR A 436 -40.51 -4.64 0.06
N LEU A 437 -39.57 -5.58 0.13
CA LEU A 437 -39.01 -6.28 -1.00
C LEU A 437 -39.53 -7.74 -1.06
N PRO A 438 -39.39 -8.43 -2.21
CA PRO A 438 -39.69 -9.84 -2.29
C PRO A 438 -38.94 -10.61 -1.20
N HIS A 439 -39.61 -11.62 -0.59
CA HIS A 439 -39.10 -12.43 0.52
C HIS A 439 -39.00 -11.73 1.90
N ASP A 440 -39.45 -10.49 2.04
CA ASP A 440 -39.60 -9.88 3.37
C ASP A 440 -40.78 -10.54 4.12
N SER A 441 -40.53 -10.84 5.40
CA SER A 441 -41.61 -11.27 6.30
C SER A 441 -42.44 -10.05 6.70
N PRO A 442 -43.79 -10.18 6.75
CA PRO A 442 -44.65 -9.10 7.22
C PRO A 442 -44.24 -8.72 8.65
N THR A 443 -43.76 -7.50 8.84
CA THR A 443 -43.36 -6.99 10.16
C THR A 443 -44.40 -6.01 10.67
N SER A 444 -45.08 -6.36 11.76
CA SER A 444 -45.99 -5.44 12.47
C SER A 444 -45.26 -4.39 13.33
N SER A 445 -44.02 -4.62 13.65
CA SER A 445 -43.19 -3.71 14.45
C SER A 445 -41.73 -3.74 14.02
N ILE A 446 -41.03 -2.61 14.12
CA ILE A 446 -39.61 -2.45 13.81
C ILE A 446 -38.82 -2.72 15.09
N SER A 447 -37.79 -3.57 15.03
CA SER A 447 -36.90 -3.78 16.17
C SER A 447 -36.02 -2.53 16.41
N VAL A 448 -35.65 -2.28 17.66
CA VAL A 448 -34.82 -1.13 18.08
C VAL A 448 -33.46 -1.16 17.32
N GLY A 449 -32.88 -2.35 17.11
CA GLY A 449 -31.65 -2.49 16.35
C GLY A 449 -31.79 -2.07 14.87
N ARG A 450 -32.89 -2.47 14.20
CA ARG A 450 -33.18 -2.08 12.82
C ARG A 450 -33.43 -0.57 12.71
N LEU A 451 -34.13 0.02 13.69
CA LEU A 451 -34.32 1.47 13.79
C LEU A 451 -32.99 2.20 13.96
N GLY A 452 -32.09 1.72 14.85
CA GLY A 452 -30.78 2.31 15.09
C GLY A 452 -29.90 2.33 13.84
N VAL A 453 -29.84 1.20 13.11
CA VAL A 453 -29.12 1.11 11.84
C VAL A 453 -29.74 2.06 10.80
N GLY A 454 -31.07 2.13 10.73
CA GLY A 454 -31.78 3.06 9.85
C GLY A 454 -31.42 4.53 10.11
N LEU A 455 -31.31 4.94 11.38
CA LEU A 455 -30.88 6.28 11.75
C LEU A 455 -29.42 6.57 11.34
N ILE A 456 -28.52 5.61 11.51
CA ILE A 456 -27.13 5.74 11.06
C ILE A 456 -27.07 5.95 9.54
N VAL A 457 -27.80 5.14 8.77
CA VAL A 457 -27.85 5.24 7.31
C VAL A 457 -28.47 6.57 6.88
N LEU A 458 -29.54 7.02 7.54
CA LEU A 458 -30.14 8.32 7.25
C LEU A 458 -29.18 9.48 7.55
N THR A 459 -28.48 9.43 8.69
CA THR A 459 -27.45 10.43 9.04
C THR A 459 -26.36 10.48 7.99
N PHE A 460 -25.90 9.33 7.53
CA PHE A 460 -24.92 9.24 6.43
C PHE A 460 -25.48 9.84 5.14
N THR A 461 -26.73 9.55 4.79
CA THR A 461 -27.40 10.13 3.62
C THR A 461 -27.45 11.66 3.68
N ILE A 462 -27.83 12.23 4.85
CA ILE A 462 -27.85 13.68 5.07
C ILE A 462 -26.44 14.28 4.98
N TYR A 463 -25.43 13.57 5.48
CA TYR A 463 -24.03 13.99 5.36
C TYR A 463 -23.55 14.10 3.91
N LEU A 464 -24.09 13.29 2.98
CA LEU A 464 -23.72 13.35 1.56
C LEU A 464 -24.29 14.58 0.85
N ILE A 465 -25.45 15.10 1.30
CA ILE A 465 -26.21 16.17 0.61
C ILE A 465 -25.37 17.44 0.39
N PRO A 466 -24.65 17.99 1.38
CA PRO A 466 -23.79 19.16 1.16
C PRO A 466 -22.71 18.97 0.11
N GLY A 467 -22.31 17.71 -0.17
CA GLY A 467 -21.35 17.37 -1.20
C GLY A 467 -21.78 17.75 -2.61
N LEU A 468 -23.11 17.81 -2.88
CA LEU A 468 -23.70 18.29 -4.14
C LEU A 468 -23.40 19.78 -4.40
N TRP A 469 -23.08 20.56 -3.37
CA TRP A 469 -22.71 21.97 -3.45
C TRP A 469 -21.21 22.20 -3.19
N GLY A 470 -20.38 21.15 -3.36
CA GLY A 470 -18.93 21.28 -3.27
C GLY A 470 -18.36 21.20 -1.86
N ALA A 471 -19.13 20.73 -0.85
CA ALA A 471 -18.56 20.48 0.47
C ALA A 471 -17.53 19.35 0.44
N PRO A 472 -16.37 19.49 1.14
CA PRO A 472 -15.38 18.42 1.25
C PRO A 472 -15.93 17.31 2.15
N LEU A 473 -16.32 16.19 1.58
CA LEU A 473 -16.85 15.04 2.30
C LEU A 473 -15.69 14.19 2.88
N LYS A 474 -15.00 14.72 3.89
CA LYS A 474 -13.79 14.09 4.45
C LYS A 474 -14.00 12.63 4.87
N LEU A 475 -15.14 12.28 5.48
CA LEU A 475 -15.42 10.90 5.93
C LEU A 475 -15.34 9.86 4.79
N ILE A 476 -15.68 10.26 3.57
CA ILE A 476 -15.64 9.40 2.38
C ILE A 476 -14.62 9.87 1.34
N SER A 477 -13.57 10.57 1.78
CA SER A 477 -12.49 11.00 0.92
C SER A 477 -11.95 9.84 0.07
N GLY A 478 -11.79 10.09 -1.23
CA GLY A 478 -11.35 9.11 -2.21
C GLY A 478 -12.43 8.17 -2.78
N PHE A 479 -13.68 8.20 -2.26
CA PHE A 479 -14.79 7.48 -2.89
C PHE A 479 -15.44 8.30 -4.02
N PRO A 480 -15.95 9.53 -3.78
CA PRO A 480 -16.48 10.35 -4.87
C PRO A 480 -15.35 10.87 -5.77
N PRO A 481 -15.65 11.21 -7.02
CA PRO A 481 -14.73 11.95 -7.89
C PRO A 481 -14.16 13.20 -7.19
N PRO A 482 -12.94 13.64 -7.55
CA PRO A 482 -12.35 14.84 -6.98
C PRO A 482 -13.14 16.11 -7.35
N MET A 483 -12.94 17.20 -6.60
CA MET A 483 -13.60 18.48 -6.87
C MET A 483 -13.27 19.07 -8.25
N THR A 484 -12.12 18.70 -8.80
CA THR A 484 -11.72 19.09 -10.17
C THR A 484 -12.51 18.35 -11.25
N TYR A 485 -13.21 17.26 -10.89
CA TYR A 485 -14.07 16.46 -11.77
C TYR A 485 -15.53 16.63 -11.34
N SER A 486 -16.06 17.82 -11.53
CA SER A 486 -17.35 18.30 -11.03
C SER A 486 -17.94 19.30 -12.01
N GLU A 487 -19.26 19.30 -12.19
CA GLU A 487 -19.99 20.31 -12.95
C GLU A 487 -19.78 21.72 -12.36
N SER A 488 -19.56 21.81 -11.05
CA SER A 488 -19.34 23.05 -10.31
C SER A 488 -18.06 23.00 -9.49
N PRO A 489 -16.87 23.01 -10.11
CA PRO A 489 -15.59 22.83 -9.42
C PRO A 489 -15.28 23.93 -8.38
N TYR A 490 -15.99 25.07 -8.43
CA TYR A 490 -15.88 26.18 -7.47
C TYR A 490 -17.03 26.24 -6.45
N GLY A 491 -17.94 25.27 -6.45
CA GLY A 491 -19.16 25.23 -5.66
C GLY A 491 -20.27 26.14 -6.23
N VAL A 492 -21.52 25.82 -5.86
CA VAL A 492 -22.69 26.60 -6.29
C VAL A 492 -22.63 28.00 -5.66
N GLY A 493 -22.58 29.04 -6.50
CA GLY A 493 -22.47 30.45 -6.07
C GLY A 493 -21.02 30.97 -6.01
N GLY A 494 -20.01 30.16 -6.29
CA GLY A 494 -18.62 30.62 -6.38
C GLY A 494 -18.31 31.46 -7.63
N ALA A 495 -19.08 31.28 -8.69
CA ALA A 495 -18.94 32.05 -9.91
C ALA A 495 -19.44 33.51 -9.80
N GLY A 496 -20.04 33.93 -8.69
CA GLY A 496 -20.69 35.22 -8.51
C GLY A 496 -20.01 36.21 -7.56
N LYS A 497 -18.92 35.86 -6.89
CA LYS A 497 -18.13 36.84 -6.15
C LYS A 497 -17.07 37.45 -7.07
N ASN A 498 -17.49 38.41 -7.89
CA ASN A 498 -16.64 39.51 -8.36
C ASN A 498 -16.10 40.27 -7.15
N THR A 499 -15.17 39.72 -6.42
CA THR A 499 -14.20 40.52 -5.70
C THR A 499 -13.17 40.91 -6.75
N SER A 500 -13.09 42.18 -7.01
CA SER A 500 -12.11 42.90 -7.85
C SER A 500 -10.67 42.77 -7.32
N SER A 501 -10.19 41.57 -7.18
CA SER A 501 -8.78 41.23 -7.21
C SER A 501 -8.54 40.64 -8.61
N ALA A 502 -7.74 41.36 -9.43
CA ALA A 502 -7.35 40.96 -10.77
C ALA A 502 -7.21 39.44 -10.87
N GLU A 503 -8.01 38.80 -11.75
CA GLU A 503 -7.77 37.39 -12.11
C GLU A 503 -6.30 37.29 -12.48
N LYS A 504 -5.50 36.69 -11.62
CA LYS A 504 -4.15 36.32 -12.00
C LYS A 504 -4.28 35.39 -13.18
N VAL A 505 -3.98 35.88 -14.35
CA VAL A 505 -3.90 35.07 -15.58
C VAL A 505 -3.03 33.90 -15.27
N LEU A 506 -3.57 32.68 -15.38
CA LEU A 506 -2.80 31.47 -15.14
C LEU A 506 -1.63 31.42 -16.14
N PRO A 507 -0.46 30.98 -15.72
CA PRO A 507 0.65 30.71 -16.63
C PRO A 507 0.22 29.74 -17.74
N ASP A 508 0.85 29.86 -18.93
CA ASP A 508 0.52 28.96 -20.04
C ASP A 508 0.71 27.49 -19.65
N GLY A 509 -0.30 26.67 -19.90
CA GLY A 509 -0.34 25.25 -19.53
C GLY A 509 -0.65 24.97 -18.06
N ALA A 510 -0.86 25.99 -17.22
CA ALA A 510 -1.29 25.80 -15.85
C ALA A 510 -2.83 25.71 -15.75
N HIS A 511 -3.30 24.97 -14.76
CA HIS A 511 -4.71 24.84 -14.40
C HIS A 511 -4.88 24.98 -12.88
N LYS A 512 -6.13 25.09 -12.44
CA LYS A 512 -6.47 25.04 -11.02
C LYS A 512 -6.61 23.59 -10.58
N GLY A 513 -5.68 23.15 -9.77
CA GLY A 513 -5.69 21.84 -9.10
C GLY A 513 -6.50 21.86 -7.79
N PRO A 514 -6.31 20.84 -6.92
CA PRO A 514 -6.97 20.76 -5.62
C PRO A 514 -6.77 22.05 -4.81
N HIS A 515 -7.80 22.47 -4.08
CA HIS A 515 -7.79 23.70 -3.26
C HIS A 515 -7.39 24.98 -4.01
N ASN A 516 -7.65 25.04 -5.33
CA ASN A 516 -7.27 26.16 -6.22
C ASN A 516 -5.75 26.38 -6.34
N ILE A 517 -4.92 25.38 -6.02
CA ILE A 517 -3.48 25.44 -6.23
C ILE A 517 -3.20 25.49 -7.73
N THR A 518 -2.29 26.39 -8.14
CA THR A 518 -1.85 26.43 -9.53
C THR A 518 -0.94 25.23 -9.82
N ALA A 519 -1.34 24.36 -10.74
CA ALA A 519 -0.66 23.13 -11.07
C ALA A 519 -0.46 22.96 -12.58
N PHE A 520 0.57 22.20 -12.96
CA PHE A 520 0.84 21.82 -14.34
C PHE A 520 0.64 20.31 -14.49
N THR A 521 0.09 19.87 -15.62
CA THR A 521 0.00 18.44 -15.99
C THR A 521 1.03 18.04 -17.05
N ASP A 522 1.75 19.01 -17.55
CA ASP A 522 2.86 18.83 -18.49
C ASP A 522 4.17 19.16 -17.80
N TYR A 523 5.11 18.20 -17.83
CA TYR A 523 6.39 18.32 -17.15
C TYR A 523 7.23 19.48 -17.70
N GLU A 524 7.35 19.59 -19.02
CA GLU A 524 8.21 20.57 -19.68
C GLU A 524 7.69 22.01 -19.46
N LYS A 525 6.38 22.19 -19.56
CA LYS A 525 5.75 23.51 -19.29
C LYS A 525 5.93 23.93 -17.83
N GLY A 526 5.71 22.98 -16.91
CA GLY A 526 5.91 23.22 -15.48
C GLY A 526 7.37 23.54 -15.13
N LEU A 527 8.32 22.81 -15.71
CA LEU A 527 9.75 23.04 -15.55
C LEU A 527 10.17 24.41 -16.10
N ALA A 528 9.70 24.78 -17.30
CA ALA A 528 9.98 26.08 -17.91
C ALA A 528 9.45 27.23 -17.03
N TYR A 529 8.25 27.07 -16.49
CA TYR A 529 7.69 28.04 -15.56
C TYR A 529 8.50 28.14 -14.26
N ALA A 530 8.86 27.00 -13.65
CA ALA A 530 9.68 26.96 -12.44
C ALA A 530 11.02 27.69 -12.62
N LYS A 531 11.67 27.50 -13.78
CA LYS A 531 12.88 28.23 -14.16
C LYS A 531 12.64 29.74 -14.26
N SER A 532 11.52 30.16 -14.84
CA SER A 532 11.18 31.58 -15.03
C SER A 532 10.92 32.31 -13.70
N VAL A 533 10.34 31.63 -12.70
CA VAL A 533 10.03 32.20 -11.39
C VAL A 533 11.07 31.87 -10.32
N ASN A 534 12.09 31.09 -10.67
CA ASN A 534 13.16 30.61 -9.79
C ASN A 534 12.62 29.99 -8.49
N LYS A 535 11.76 28.98 -8.65
CA LYS A 535 11.18 28.23 -7.53
C LYS A 535 11.45 26.74 -7.66
N PRO A 536 11.59 26.01 -6.54
CA PRO A 536 11.71 24.56 -6.57
C PRO A 536 10.41 23.93 -7.08
N ILE A 537 10.53 22.72 -7.63
CA ILE A 537 9.41 21.96 -8.20
C ILE A 537 8.98 20.91 -7.20
N LEU A 538 7.68 20.86 -6.91
CA LEU A 538 7.06 19.69 -6.33
C LEU A 538 6.48 18.85 -7.46
N LEU A 539 7.18 17.77 -7.79
CA LEU A 539 6.72 16.78 -8.76
C LEU A 539 5.86 15.75 -8.03
N ASP A 540 4.62 15.63 -8.45
CA ASP A 540 3.58 14.76 -7.88
C ASP A 540 3.16 13.72 -8.92
N PHE A 541 3.54 12.46 -8.71
CA PHE A 541 2.98 11.34 -9.46
C PHE A 541 1.68 10.91 -8.79
N THR A 542 0.60 11.24 -9.43
CA THR A 542 -0.77 11.07 -8.95
C THR A 542 -1.61 10.22 -9.90
N GLY A 543 -2.88 10.01 -9.57
CA GLY A 543 -3.84 9.34 -10.43
C GLY A 543 -5.26 9.85 -10.20
N PHE A 544 -6.07 9.87 -11.24
CA PHE A 544 -7.48 10.26 -11.16
C PHE A 544 -8.28 9.34 -10.23
N ALA A 545 -8.02 8.03 -10.31
CA ALA A 545 -8.66 7.01 -9.48
C ALA A 545 -7.87 6.67 -8.20
N CYS A 546 -6.82 7.41 -7.88
CA CYS A 546 -5.93 7.15 -6.76
C CYS A 546 -6.55 7.63 -5.42
N VAL A 547 -7.04 6.70 -4.61
CA VAL A 547 -7.67 7.00 -3.31
C VAL A 547 -6.70 7.67 -2.33
N ASN A 548 -5.44 7.21 -2.25
CA ASN A 548 -4.46 7.78 -1.34
C ASN A 548 -4.03 9.20 -1.76
N CYS A 549 -3.99 9.48 -3.07
CA CYS A 549 -3.75 10.82 -3.58
C CYS A 549 -4.87 11.78 -3.13
N ARG A 550 -6.15 11.36 -3.29
CA ARG A 550 -7.31 12.14 -2.79
C ARG A 550 -7.24 12.39 -1.28
N LYS A 551 -6.83 11.38 -0.49
CA LYS A 551 -6.65 11.56 0.95
C LYS A 551 -5.55 12.58 1.28
N MET A 552 -4.43 12.57 0.57
CA MET A 552 -3.39 13.59 0.75
C MET A 552 -3.92 14.99 0.46
N GLU A 553 -4.66 15.15 -0.64
CA GLU A 553 -5.28 16.42 -0.99
C GLU A 553 -6.29 16.89 0.05
N ASP A 554 -7.21 16.01 0.47
CA ASP A 554 -8.32 16.38 1.36
C ASP A 554 -7.89 16.60 2.82
N TYR A 555 -6.86 15.90 3.30
CA TYR A 555 -6.46 15.96 4.70
C TYR A 555 -5.15 16.72 4.94
N VAL A 556 -4.17 16.58 4.04
CA VAL A 556 -2.83 17.14 4.22
C VAL A 556 -2.70 18.47 3.48
N TRP A 557 -3.02 18.51 2.18
CA TRP A 557 -2.88 19.73 1.38
C TRP A 557 -3.91 20.80 1.76
N SER A 558 -5.05 20.40 2.34
CA SER A 558 -6.07 21.33 2.87
C SER A 558 -5.64 22.07 4.14
N ASP A 559 -4.57 21.64 4.82
CA ASP A 559 -4.04 22.35 5.99
C ASP A 559 -3.43 23.70 5.56
N PRO A 560 -3.76 24.81 6.23
CA PRO A 560 -3.30 26.14 5.85
C PRO A 560 -1.78 26.28 5.74
N ARG A 561 -0.99 25.54 6.54
CA ARG A 561 0.48 25.56 6.52
C ARG A 561 1.01 24.96 5.22
N ILE A 562 0.48 23.78 4.84
CA ILE A 562 0.85 23.09 3.61
C ILE A 562 0.35 23.88 2.39
N LEU A 563 -0.91 24.32 2.43
CA LEU A 563 -1.52 25.07 1.34
C LEU A 563 -0.74 26.37 1.04
N SER A 564 -0.24 27.04 2.08
CA SER A 564 0.62 28.21 1.92
C SER A 564 1.91 27.90 1.18
N ILE A 565 2.58 26.79 1.54
CA ILE A 565 3.82 26.35 0.88
C ILE A 565 3.54 26.01 -0.59
N LEU A 566 2.49 25.21 -0.85
CA LEU A 566 2.13 24.76 -2.20
C LEU A 566 1.77 25.92 -3.14
N ASN A 567 1.14 26.98 -2.62
CA ASN A 567 0.80 28.14 -3.42
C ASN A 567 1.94 29.15 -3.64
N ASN A 568 2.86 29.26 -2.68
CA ASN A 568 3.79 30.38 -2.66
C ASN A 568 5.26 29.97 -2.84
N GLU A 569 5.66 28.76 -2.41
CA GLU A 569 7.07 28.40 -2.30
C GLU A 569 7.55 27.40 -3.34
N VAL A 570 6.63 26.64 -3.95
CA VAL A 570 6.96 25.62 -4.97
C VAL A 570 6.12 25.79 -6.23
N VAL A 571 6.55 25.19 -7.33
CA VAL A 571 5.76 24.97 -8.54
C VAL A 571 5.27 23.53 -8.54
N LEU A 572 3.95 23.32 -8.51
CA LEU A 572 3.34 21.99 -8.51
C LEU A 572 3.23 21.47 -9.94
N ILE A 573 3.79 20.27 -10.19
CA ILE A 573 3.62 19.52 -11.42
C ILE A 573 3.00 18.17 -11.06
N SER A 574 1.73 17.97 -11.41
CA SER A 574 0.98 16.73 -11.13
C SER A 574 0.85 15.89 -12.38
N LEU A 575 1.52 14.74 -12.40
CA LEU A 575 1.58 13.80 -13.51
C LEU A 575 0.65 12.61 -13.24
N TYR A 576 -0.43 12.52 -14.02
CA TYR A 576 -1.46 11.49 -13.85
C TYR A 576 -1.06 10.19 -14.55
N VAL A 577 -0.57 9.22 -13.80
CA VAL A 577 -0.04 7.95 -14.33
C VAL A 577 -1.12 6.93 -14.73
N ASP A 578 -2.37 7.19 -14.38
CA ASP A 578 -3.54 6.36 -14.75
C ASP A 578 -4.40 6.96 -15.86
N ASP A 579 -3.98 8.05 -16.49
CA ASP A 579 -4.67 8.69 -17.62
C ASP A 579 -4.67 7.75 -18.84
N LYS A 580 -5.86 7.36 -19.30
CA LYS A 580 -6.03 6.42 -20.43
C LYS A 580 -6.27 7.11 -21.77
N ARG A 581 -6.22 8.45 -21.83
CA ARG A 581 -6.27 9.17 -23.10
C ARG A 581 -5.05 8.84 -23.94
N GLU A 582 -5.27 8.63 -25.23
CA GLU A 582 -4.22 8.22 -26.15
C GLU A 582 -3.23 9.36 -26.43
N LEU A 583 -1.96 9.01 -26.51
CA LEU A 583 -0.93 9.90 -27.03
C LEU A 583 -1.06 10.04 -28.55
N PRO A 584 -0.72 11.19 -29.13
CA PRO A 584 -0.52 11.32 -30.58
C PRO A 584 0.40 10.22 -31.09
N LEU A 585 0.14 9.69 -32.29
CA LEU A 585 0.90 8.56 -32.84
C LEU A 585 2.41 8.83 -32.90
N GLU A 586 2.79 10.06 -33.11
CA GLU A 586 4.18 10.56 -33.16
C GLU A 586 4.88 10.57 -31.78
N GLU A 587 4.11 10.60 -30.67
CA GLU A 587 4.62 10.54 -29.30
C GLU A 587 4.61 9.10 -28.74
N GLN A 588 4.07 8.13 -29.47
CA GLN A 588 4.05 6.74 -29.02
C GLN A 588 5.42 6.10 -29.22
N TYR A 589 5.90 5.36 -28.22
CA TYR A 589 7.21 4.70 -28.27
C TYR A 589 7.19 3.37 -27.50
N VAL A 590 8.29 2.64 -27.59
CA VAL A 590 8.52 1.44 -26.77
C VAL A 590 9.50 1.80 -25.66
N SER A 591 9.13 1.57 -24.43
CA SER A 591 9.98 1.83 -23.27
C SER A 591 11.25 0.97 -23.34
N LYS A 592 12.39 1.60 -23.13
CA LYS A 592 13.69 0.91 -23.07
C LYS A 592 13.86 0.08 -21.79
N GLU A 593 13.24 0.53 -20.69
CA GLU A 593 13.32 -0.12 -19.38
C GLU A 593 12.37 -1.31 -19.27
N THR A 594 11.12 -1.13 -19.69
CA THR A 594 10.07 -2.12 -19.48
C THR A 594 9.73 -2.94 -20.72
N GLY A 595 10.22 -2.56 -21.90
CA GLY A 595 9.87 -3.16 -23.19
C GLY A 595 8.40 -2.99 -23.59
N LYS A 596 7.60 -2.25 -22.82
CA LYS A 596 6.16 -2.04 -23.07
C LYS A 596 5.95 -0.92 -24.09
N LYS A 597 4.94 -1.07 -24.93
CA LYS A 597 4.49 0.00 -25.82
C LYS A 597 3.77 1.08 -25.02
N ILE A 598 4.23 2.31 -25.10
CA ILE A 598 3.68 3.50 -24.44
C ILE A 598 2.72 4.16 -25.42
N THR A 599 1.43 4.10 -25.13
CA THR A 599 0.36 4.56 -26.01
C THR A 599 -0.56 5.58 -25.37
N THR A 600 -0.55 5.74 -24.04
CA THR A 600 -1.39 6.67 -23.32
C THR A 600 -0.57 7.66 -22.51
N ILE A 601 -1.19 8.78 -22.15
CA ILE A 601 -0.57 9.83 -21.32
C ILE A 601 -0.09 9.23 -19.99
N GLY A 602 -0.92 8.41 -19.33
CA GLY A 602 -0.54 7.78 -18.08
C GLY A 602 0.61 6.79 -18.23
N ASN A 603 0.68 6.04 -19.35
CA ASN A 603 1.83 5.19 -19.62
C ASN A 603 3.13 6.00 -19.76
N LYS A 604 3.07 7.18 -20.42
CA LYS A 604 4.21 8.10 -20.55
C LYS A 604 4.74 8.53 -19.18
N TRP A 605 3.85 8.95 -18.28
CA TRP A 605 4.25 9.40 -16.95
C TRP A 605 4.67 8.26 -16.02
N SER A 606 4.06 7.09 -16.15
CA SER A 606 4.49 5.88 -15.44
C SER A 606 5.89 5.44 -15.90
N ASP A 607 6.14 5.43 -17.21
CA ASP A 607 7.45 5.12 -17.78
C ASP A 607 8.51 6.15 -17.35
N PHE A 608 8.17 7.43 -17.36
CA PHE A 608 9.03 8.49 -16.85
C PHE A 608 9.41 8.28 -15.38
N GLN A 609 8.42 7.90 -14.54
CA GLN A 609 8.65 7.60 -13.12
C GLN A 609 9.59 6.39 -12.95
N ILE A 610 9.34 5.31 -13.69
CA ILE A 610 10.15 4.09 -13.62
C ILE A 610 11.58 4.37 -14.10
N THR A 611 11.72 5.00 -15.26
CA THR A 611 13.01 5.23 -15.89
C THR A 611 13.88 6.16 -15.05
N ARG A 612 13.32 7.27 -14.57
CA ARG A 612 14.08 8.33 -13.91
C ARG A 612 14.22 8.16 -12.40
N TYR A 613 13.21 7.60 -11.76
CA TYR A 613 13.15 7.52 -10.30
C TYR A 613 13.16 6.09 -9.77
N LYS A 614 13.15 5.08 -10.66
CA LYS A 614 13.11 3.64 -10.33
C LYS A 614 11.96 3.30 -9.37
N ALA A 615 10.84 3.98 -9.54
CA ALA A 615 9.64 3.85 -8.71
C ALA A 615 8.41 3.76 -9.60
N ASN A 616 7.40 3.05 -9.11
CA ASN A 616 6.05 3.04 -9.70
C ASN A 616 5.03 2.99 -8.56
N ALA A 617 4.81 4.13 -7.93
CA ALA A 617 3.95 4.28 -6.76
C ALA A 617 3.13 5.56 -6.82
N GLN A 618 1.96 5.58 -6.18
CA GLN A 618 1.06 6.73 -6.10
C GLN A 618 0.41 6.77 -4.70
N PRO A 619 0.38 7.95 -4.06
CA PRO A 619 1.10 9.17 -4.44
C PRO A 619 2.61 9.02 -4.28
N TYR A 620 3.38 9.74 -5.12
CA TYR A 620 4.83 9.77 -5.01
C TYR A 620 5.32 11.19 -5.29
N TYR A 621 5.95 11.81 -4.30
CA TYR A 621 6.34 13.21 -4.30
C TYR A 621 7.85 13.36 -4.35
N ILE A 622 8.33 14.26 -5.20
CA ILE A 622 9.75 14.58 -5.32
C ILE A 622 9.92 16.10 -5.34
N LEU A 623 10.85 16.61 -4.56
CA LEU A 623 11.28 18.00 -4.65
C LEU A 623 12.52 18.09 -5.51
N LEU A 624 12.45 18.93 -6.56
CA LEU A 624 13.52 19.18 -7.52
C LEU A 624 13.92 20.66 -7.51
N ASP A 625 15.16 20.93 -7.85
CA ASP A 625 15.59 22.27 -8.22
C ASP A 625 15.26 22.57 -9.70
N THR A 626 15.59 23.76 -10.18
CA THR A 626 15.40 24.18 -11.57
C THR A 626 16.32 23.46 -12.56
N ASN A 627 17.35 22.76 -12.09
CA ASN A 627 18.25 21.91 -12.88
C ASN A 627 17.87 20.42 -12.76
N GLU A 628 16.69 20.13 -12.21
CA GLU A 628 16.13 18.78 -12.06
C GLU A 628 16.89 17.88 -11.06
N GLN A 629 17.70 18.47 -10.16
CA GLN A 629 18.38 17.73 -9.10
C GLN A 629 17.45 17.53 -7.91
N LYS A 630 17.48 16.35 -7.28
CA LYS A 630 16.66 16.02 -6.11
C LYS A 630 17.10 16.82 -4.89
N LEU A 631 16.19 17.57 -4.29
CA LEU A 631 16.43 18.34 -3.07
C LEU A 631 16.21 17.51 -1.79
N SER A 632 15.38 16.47 -1.86
CA SER A 632 15.08 15.60 -0.72
C SER A 632 14.84 14.16 -1.17
N LYS A 633 14.85 13.21 -0.22
CA LYS A 633 14.37 11.86 -0.48
C LYS A 633 12.89 11.94 -0.88
N PRO A 634 12.44 11.10 -1.84
CA PRO A 634 11.03 11.07 -2.21
C PRO A 634 10.13 10.76 -1.02
N ALA A 635 8.90 11.29 -1.03
CA ALA A 635 7.85 10.95 -0.08
C ALA A 635 6.69 10.23 -0.79
N GLY A 636 6.03 9.31 -0.09
CA GLY A 636 4.83 8.64 -0.55
C GLY A 636 3.58 9.13 0.18
N TYR A 637 2.66 8.19 0.49
CA TYR A 637 1.50 8.49 1.31
C TYR A 637 1.93 8.82 2.75
N THR A 638 1.89 10.10 3.09
CA THR A 638 2.32 10.66 4.39
C THR A 638 1.15 11.43 5.00
N PRO A 639 0.25 10.76 5.74
CA PRO A 639 -0.97 11.39 6.28
C PRO A 639 -0.69 12.33 7.47
N ASP A 640 0.49 12.27 8.08
CA ASP A 640 0.90 13.21 9.14
C ASP A 640 1.30 14.54 8.51
N ILE A 641 0.52 15.58 8.85
CA ILE A 641 0.71 16.93 8.33
C ILE A 641 2.08 17.51 8.74
N THR A 642 2.53 17.23 9.97
CA THR A 642 3.78 17.77 10.50
C THR A 642 4.99 17.12 9.83
N GLU A 643 4.94 15.80 9.61
CA GLU A 643 5.98 15.06 8.88
C GLU A 643 6.09 15.57 7.43
N TYR A 644 4.95 15.74 6.75
CA TYR A 644 4.92 16.23 5.38
C TYR A 644 5.40 17.69 5.27
N GLU A 645 5.04 18.55 6.23
CA GLU A 645 5.52 19.93 6.33
C GLU A 645 7.04 19.98 6.49
N GLN A 646 7.59 19.18 7.41
CA GLN A 646 9.04 19.10 7.64
C GLN A 646 9.78 18.61 6.39
N TRP A 647 9.23 17.63 5.69
CA TRP A 647 9.77 17.12 4.44
C TRP A 647 9.83 18.23 3.38
N LEU A 648 8.73 18.96 3.14
CA LEU A 648 8.68 20.09 2.21
C LEU A 648 9.71 21.17 2.57
N LYS A 649 9.70 21.64 3.83
CA LYS A 649 10.60 22.70 4.28
C LYS A 649 12.07 22.31 4.19
N SER A 650 12.40 21.04 4.49
CA SER A 650 13.77 20.54 4.40
C SER A 650 14.33 20.57 2.98
N GLY A 651 13.48 20.26 1.99
CA GLY A 651 13.87 20.33 0.58
C GLY A 651 13.97 21.77 0.07
N ILE A 652 12.98 22.61 0.38
CA ILE A 652 12.99 24.04 -0.01
C ILE A 652 14.20 24.77 0.56
N ALA A 653 14.58 24.49 1.81
CA ALA A 653 15.76 25.08 2.43
C ALA A 653 17.08 24.71 1.72
N LYS A 654 17.14 23.60 0.99
CA LYS A 654 18.31 23.25 0.17
C LYS A 654 18.33 23.99 -1.17
N PHE A 655 17.18 24.36 -1.70
CA PHE A 655 17.08 25.17 -2.92
C PHE A 655 17.57 26.61 -2.68
N GLN A 656 17.37 27.13 -1.47
CA GLN A 656 17.76 28.49 -1.11
C GLN A 656 19.25 28.63 -0.78
N LYS A 657 19.98 27.53 -0.64
CA LYS A 657 21.45 27.51 -0.42
C LYS A 657 22.21 27.36 -1.74
#